data_82f31182a01ed037a4d46ea36d45c18b
#
_entry.id   82f31182a01ed037a4d46ea36d45c18b
#
_cell.length_a   1.000
_cell.length_b   1.000
_cell.length_c   1.000
_cell.angle_alpha   90.00
_cell.angle_beta   90.00
_cell.angle_gamma   90.00
#
_symmetry.space_group_name_H-M   'P 1'
#
loop_
_entity.id
_entity.type
_entity.pdbx_description
1 polymer ?
#
loop_
_entity_poly.entity_id
_entity_poly.type
_entity_poly.pdbx_seq_one_letter_code
_entity_poly.pdbx_strand_id
1 'polypeptide(L)'
;MTNELFEKIIAKINFSLLKKTPVILQSEAAECGIACLAMVCGHYGLDIDLFNFRQRYGSPSQGVTLMSLSKTAEHAGLKSRALSLDLDEIRQLKLPCVLHWGMNHYVVLTKVRKSSFVVHDPALGKRIIGNQEMSNYFTGIALELWPDQNFQQEKAKSRLRLLDLMRNIVGLKSVLLKIFAFSVVVEAIGLLLPIGTQLVTDHVIMAHDESLLSVICIGLVFFTLFRTFISMLRAWTSLTLNTLTNIQWKTTLFDHLTSLPLSFFEKRHLGDIQSRFSSLDTIRSTFTNSIVSGIIDSIMTIGLLIMLTLYGGWLTWVVVGFTLCYAIMRLATYHFYRRVAEEQVIKGARSSSHFMESLYGISTIKALNLKERRSQHWLNINIEACNAGIKQTRFDMMFGGVNTFITAIDQVAVLWLGAIMVIDNNMTLGMFMAFNAYRGQFSQRASSLVDLCMQLRMLSLHNERLSEIVFSEPEKELPAREVFSPDSGAKLEVKNLCYQYDPFSQPIFSNLNITVEPGESVALIGPSGVGKTTLLKVMCGLLSPTSGDVLADNLDITKIGLNNYRQGTACVLQEDRLFSGSLIDNISGFQDNADLDFVMECAKRCNIHDEIMKMPMGYETIVGELGLGISGGQKQRILIARALYRKPSILFMDEATSHLDLKNESVINQSISALSITRIIVAHRPSTIASADRVIDLSQTKTLAPA
;
A
#
# COMPACT_ATOMS: atom_id res chain seq x y z
N MET A 1 22.97 -37.97 -8.10
CA MET A 1 22.04 -37.01 -8.73
C MET A 1 21.65 -36.03 -7.63
N THR A 2 22.11 -34.80 -7.70
CA THR A 2 21.94 -33.78 -6.65
C THR A 2 20.48 -33.29 -6.64
N ASN A 3 19.96 -32.96 -5.46
CA ASN A 3 18.61 -32.44 -5.24
C ASN A 3 18.25 -31.27 -6.21
N GLU A 4 19.24 -30.46 -6.58
CA GLU A 4 19.07 -29.37 -7.56
C GLU A 4 18.67 -29.84 -8.98
N LEU A 5 19.17 -31.01 -9.41
CA LEU A 5 18.80 -31.56 -10.73
C LEU A 5 17.37 -32.11 -10.70
N PHE A 6 16.96 -32.67 -9.56
CA PHE A 6 15.60 -33.18 -9.37
C PHE A 6 14.58 -32.05 -9.26
N GLU A 7 14.91 -30.96 -8.58
CA GLU A 7 14.06 -29.73 -8.55
C GLU A 7 13.96 -29.07 -9.91
N LYS A 8 15.06 -28.99 -10.69
CA LYS A 8 15.02 -28.48 -12.06
C LYS A 8 14.19 -29.36 -13.01
N ILE A 9 14.18 -30.66 -12.80
CA ILE A 9 13.33 -31.58 -13.59
C ILE A 9 11.86 -31.43 -13.17
N ILE A 10 11.54 -31.37 -11.89
CA ILE A 10 10.16 -31.14 -11.39
C ILE A 10 9.61 -29.78 -11.84
N ALA A 11 10.45 -28.74 -11.84
CA ALA A 11 10.06 -27.41 -12.33
C ALA A 11 9.74 -27.38 -13.84
N LYS A 12 10.33 -28.30 -14.62
CA LYS A 12 10.06 -28.45 -16.07
C LYS A 12 8.85 -29.34 -16.38
N ILE A 13 8.45 -30.21 -15.45
CA ILE A 13 7.30 -31.11 -15.63
C ILE A 13 6.04 -30.36 -15.19
N ASN A 14 5.26 -29.89 -16.12
CA ASN A 14 4.05 -29.11 -15.86
C ASN A 14 2.83 -30.07 -15.89
N PHE A 15 2.40 -30.54 -14.71
CA PHE A 15 1.18 -31.35 -14.55
C PHE A 15 -0.12 -30.56 -14.68
N SER A 16 -0.06 -29.27 -14.94
CA SER A 16 -1.25 -28.44 -15.11
C SER A 16 -1.85 -28.63 -16.49
N LEU A 17 -2.96 -29.31 -16.57
CA LEU A 17 -3.78 -29.52 -17.79
C LEU A 17 -4.30 -28.21 -18.44
N LEU A 18 -4.22 -27.06 -17.74
CA LEU A 18 -4.66 -25.76 -18.24
C LEU A 18 -3.71 -24.66 -17.74
N LYS A 19 -2.89 -24.10 -18.62
CA LYS A 19 -2.14 -22.87 -18.34
C LYS A 19 -3.13 -21.73 -18.11
N LYS A 20 -3.08 -21.12 -16.92
CA LYS A 20 -3.92 -19.96 -16.56
C LYS A 20 -3.08 -18.69 -16.64
N THR A 21 -3.52 -17.70 -17.42
CA THR A 21 -2.94 -16.36 -17.40
C THR A 21 -3.30 -15.68 -16.07
N PRO A 22 -2.33 -15.22 -15.27
CA PRO A 22 -2.63 -14.48 -14.05
C PRO A 22 -3.31 -13.15 -14.39
N VAL A 23 -4.03 -12.58 -13.43
CA VAL A 23 -4.52 -11.19 -13.49
C VAL A 23 -3.57 -10.38 -12.63
N ILE A 24 -2.88 -9.42 -13.23
CA ILE A 24 -1.96 -8.51 -12.54
C ILE A 24 -2.51 -7.10 -12.75
N LEU A 25 -2.73 -6.39 -11.65
CA LEU A 25 -3.25 -5.04 -11.68
C LEU A 25 -2.14 -4.03 -11.69
N GLN A 26 -2.32 -2.95 -12.47
CA GLN A 26 -1.38 -1.84 -12.47
C GLN A 26 -1.45 -1.09 -11.14
N SER A 27 -0.30 -0.63 -10.70
CA SER A 27 -0.13 0.17 -9.48
C SER A 27 0.08 1.64 -9.80
N GLU A 28 0.65 1.93 -10.95
CA GLU A 28 0.94 3.26 -11.45
C GLU A 28 0.05 3.56 -12.67
N ALA A 29 -0.25 4.84 -12.91
CA ALA A 29 -1.18 5.24 -13.98
C ALA A 29 -0.69 4.84 -15.38
N ALA A 30 0.61 4.86 -15.61
CA ALA A 30 1.25 4.64 -16.91
C ALA A 30 1.68 3.18 -17.18
N GLU A 31 1.32 2.23 -16.30
CA GLU A 31 1.93 0.90 -16.20
C GLU A 31 1.16 -0.21 -16.93
N CYS A 32 0.05 0.13 -17.62
CA CYS A 32 -0.82 -0.88 -18.23
C CYS A 32 -0.07 -1.85 -19.17
N GLY A 33 0.86 -1.37 -20.00
CA GLY A 33 1.64 -2.22 -20.91
C GLY A 33 2.55 -3.20 -20.17
N ILE A 34 3.25 -2.73 -19.15
CA ILE A 34 4.16 -3.56 -18.33
C ILE A 34 3.37 -4.63 -17.55
N ALA A 35 2.22 -4.26 -17.00
CA ALA A 35 1.33 -5.21 -16.33
C ALA A 35 0.80 -6.28 -17.30
N CYS A 36 0.44 -5.89 -18.54
CA CYS A 36 0.07 -6.84 -19.60
C CYS A 36 1.22 -7.79 -19.92
N LEU A 37 2.45 -7.29 -20.04
CA LEU A 37 3.61 -8.12 -20.29
C LEU A 37 3.89 -9.11 -19.16
N ALA A 38 3.80 -8.65 -17.91
CA ALA A 38 3.93 -9.51 -16.73
C ALA A 38 2.87 -10.62 -16.69
N MET A 39 1.61 -10.33 -17.09
CA MET A 39 0.55 -11.33 -17.21
C MET A 39 0.88 -12.39 -18.27
N VAL A 40 1.42 -11.98 -19.42
CA VAL A 40 1.81 -12.90 -20.49
C VAL A 40 3.04 -13.73 -20.10
N CYS A 41 4.05 -13.12 -19.47
CA CYS A 41 5.20 -13.83 -18.90
C CYS A 41 4.74 -14.88 -17.86
N GLY A 42 3.80 -14.52 -16.99
CA GLY A 42 3.20 -15.43 -16.02
C GLY A 42 2.44 -16.60 -16.63
N HIS A 43 1.81 -16.40 -17.80
CA HIS A 43 1.20 -17.50 -18.57
C HIS A 43 2.23 -18.53 -19.02
N TYR A 44 3.43 -18.10 -19.39
CA TYR A 44 4.51 -18.97 -19.85
C TYR A 44 5.39 -19.52 -18.72
N GLY A 45 5.16 -19.13 -17.46
CA GLY A 45 5.81 -19.71 -16.28
C GLY A 45 6.83 -18.82 -15.58
N LEU A 46 6.99 -17.57 -16.01
CA LEU A 46 7.71 -16.55 -15.26
C LEU A 46 6.74 -15.88 -14.27
N ASP A 47 6.56 -16.49 -13.09
CA ASP A 47 5.60 -16.05 -12.07
C ASP A 47 6.24 -15.01 -11.16
N ILE A 48 6.35 -13.79 -11.67
CA ILE A 48 6.91 -12.60 -11.00
C ILE A 48 5.76 -11.63 -10.67
N ASP A 49 5.80 -11.01 -9.50
CA ASP A 49 4.92 -9.90 -9.18
C ASP A 49 5.32 -8.62 -9.93
N LEU A 50 4.40 -7.66 -10.01
CA LEU A 50 4.62 -6.43 -10.77
C LEU A 50 5.77 -5.59 -10.20
N PHE A 51 5.99 -5.64 -8.88
CA PHE A 51 7.07 -4.94 -8.21
C PHE A 51 8.45 -5.46 -8.69
N ASN A 52 8.69 -6.77 -8.65
CA ASN A 52 9.93 -7.38 -9.13
C ASN A 52 10.09 -7.23 -10.65
N PHE A 53 8.97 -7.26 -11.39
CA PHE A 53 9.00 -7.03 -12.84
C PHE A 53 9.49 -5.60 -13.16
N ARG A 54 9.01 -4.60 -12.40
CA ARG A 54 9.50 -3.21 -12.51
C ARG A 54 10.97 -3.05 -12.18
N GLN A 55 11.43 -3.70 -11.10
CA GLN A 55 12.86 -3.64 -10.73
C GLN A 55 13.76 -4.17 -11.84
N ARG A 56 13.33 -5.21 -12.57
CA ARG A 56 14.13 -5.82 -13.65
C ARG A 56 14.05 -5.07 -14.96
N TYR A 57 12.88 -4.58 -15.33
CA TYR A 57 12.63 -4.06 -16.68
C TYR A 57 12.26 -2.57 -16.70
N GLY A 58 12.14 -1.94 -15.54
CA GLY A 58 11.78 -0.54 -15.39
C GLY A 58 10.27 -0.29 -15.31
N SER A 59 9.90 0.92 -14.90
CA SER A 59 8.52 1.42 -14.84
C SER A 59 8.40 2.70 -15.68
N PRO A 60 7.48 2.76 -16.65
CA PRO A 60 7.28 3.94 -17.47
C PRO A 60 6.65 5.08 -16.67
N SER A 61 7.09 6.31 -16.88
CA SER A 61 6.52 7.51 -16.27
C SER A 61 5.32 8.07 -17.03
N GLN A 62 5.31 7.93 -18.38
CA GLN A 62 4.28 8.50 -19.26
C GLN A 62 3.56 7.45 -20.13
N GLY A 63 3.73 6.16 -19.82
CA GLY A 63 3.23 5.05 -20.63
C GLY A 63 4.30 4.47 -21.54
N VAL A 64 3.94 3.38 -22.24
CA VAL A 64 4.85 2.67 -23.15
C VAL A 64 4.30 2.69 -24.56
N THR A 65 5.18 2.89 -25.53
CA THR A 65 4.84 2.66 -26.94
C THR A 65 4.84 1.15 -27.23
N LEU A 66 4.16 0.74 -28.30
CA LEU A 66 4.15 -0.66 -28.73
C LEU A 66 5.57 -1.18 -29.01
N MET A 67 6.43 -0.32 -29.57
CA MET A 67 7.83 -0.65 -29.85
C MET A 67 8.63 -0.86 -28.55
N SER A 68 8.47 0.01 -27.55
CA SER A 68 9.12 -0.15 -26.26
C SER A 68 8.63 -1.42 -25.56
N LEU A 69 7.33 -1.73 -25.64
CA LEU A 69 6.75 -2.95 -25.09
C LEU A 69 7.32 -4.20 -25.76
N SER A 70 7.51 -4.18 -27.10
CA SER A 70 8.15 -5.24 -27.84
C SER A 70 9.60 -5.47 -27.41
N LYS A 71 10.40 -4.40 -27.26
CA LYS A 71 11.79 -4.48 -26.76
C LYS A 71 11.86 -5.04 -25.33
N THR A 72 10.95 -4.59 -24.45
CA THR A 72 10.88 -5.12 -23.07
C THR A 72 10.52 -6.61 -23.07
N ALA A 73 9.62 -7.03 -23.97
CA ALA A 73 9.28 -8.44 -24.14
C ALA A 73 10.50 -9.27 -24.55
N GLU A 74 11.34 -8.76 -25.45
CA GLU A 74 12.60 -9.43 -25.86
C GLU A 74 13.57 -9.55 -24.69
N HIS A 75 13.75 -8.50 -23.89
CA HIS A 75 14.57 -8.56 -22.68
C HIS A 75 14.01 -9.56 -21.64
N ALA A 76 12.69 -9.74 -21.59
CA ALA A 76 12.04 -10.76 -20.78
C ALA A 76 12.09 -12.18 -21.37
N GLY A 77 12.77 -12.35 -22.51
CA GLY A 77 12.90 -13.64 -23.20
C GLY A 77 11.68 -14.06 -24.03
N LEU A 78 10.82 -13.11 -24.39
CA LEU A 78 9.67 -13.34 -25.28
C LEU A 78 9.96 -12.77 -26.66
N LYS A 79 9.61 -13.52 -27.72
CA LYS A 79 9.48 -12.95 -29.07
C LYS A 79 8.13 -12.30 -29.21
N SER A 80 8.09 -11.24 -30.02
CA SER A 80 6.89 -10.44 -30.24
C SER A 80 6.62 -10.24 -31.72
N ARG A 81 5.34 -10.08 -32.09
CA ARG A 81 4.88 -9.70 -33.42
C ARG A 81 3.72 -8.73 -33.30
N ALA A 82 3.93 -7.51 -33.76
CA ALA A 82 2.87 -6.51 -33.85
C ALA A 82 2.04 -6.76 -35.11
N LEU A 83 0.73 -6.70 -34.98
CA LEU A 83 -0.25 -6.94 -36.04
C LEU A 83 -1.27 -5.81 -36.06
N SER A 84 -1.67 -5.43 -37.28
CA SER A 84 -2.88 -4.63 -37.49
C SER A 84 -3.93 -5.54 -38.12
N LEU A 85 -5.14 -5.58 -37.51
CA LEU A 85 -6.16 -6.55 -37.91
C LEU A 85 -7.57 -6.01 -37.66
N ASP A 86 -8.53 -6.54 -38.37
CA ASP A 86 -9.93 -6.26 -38.20
C ASP A 86 -10.57 -7.11 -37.07
N LEU A 87 -11.78 -6.74 -36.67
CA LEU A 87 -12.48 -7.40 -35.54
C LEU A 87 -12.71 -8.91 -35.78
N ASP A 88 -12.97 -9.31 -37.01
CA ASP A 88 -13.24 -10.70 -37.36
C ASP A 88 -11.97 -11.58 -37.35
N GLU A 89 -10.81 -10.97 -37.51
CA GLU A 89 -9.51 -11.65 -37.51
C GLU A 89 -8.97 -11.91 -36.08
N ILE A 90 -9.52 -11.27 -35.06
CA ILE A 90 -9.11 -11.47 -33.64
C ILE A 90 -9.12 -12.95 -33.23
N ARG A 91 -9.96 -13.75 -33.88
CA ARG A 91 -10.08 -15.20 -33.58
C ARG A 91 -8.85 -16.01 -34.08
N GLN A 92 -8.03 -15.44 -34.93
CA GLN A 92 -6.83 -16.08 -35.49
C GLN A 92 -5.59 -15.78 -34.63
N LEU A 93 -5.68 -14.83 -33.64
CA LEU A 93 -4.56 -14.45 -32.81
C LEU A 93 -4.08 -15.59 -31.92
N LYS A 94 -2.77 -15.67 -31.76
CA LYS A 94 -2.12 -16.56 -30.80
C LYS A 94 -2.31 -16.00 -29.36
N LEU A 95 -3.05 -16.74 -28.56
CA LEU A 95 -3.39 -16.32 -27.20
C LEU A 95 -2.40 -16.87 -26.14
N PRO A 96 -2.11 -16.13 -25.05
CA PRO A 96 -2.55 -14.76 -24.78
C PRO A 96 -1.79 -13.73 -25.60
N CYS A 97 -2.45 -12.64 -25.98
CA CYS A 97 -1.86 -11.51 -26.68
C CYS A 97 -2.26 -10.18 -26.06
N VAL A 98 -1.47 -9.14 -26.27
CA VAL A 98 -1.77 -7.78 -25.79
C VAL A 98 -2.51 -7.03 -26.88
N LEU A 99 -3.62 -6.38 -26.52
CA LEU A 99 -4.42 -5.52 -27.39
C LEU A 99 -4.24 -4.06 -26.98
N HIS A 100 -4.14 -3.17 -27.97
CA HIS A 100 -4.22 -1.74 -27.75
C HIS A 100 -5.69 -1.33 -27.63
N TRP A 101 -6.04 -0.56 -26.60
CA TRP A 101 -7.38 -0.35 -26.11
C TRP A 101 -7.69 1.11 -25.88
N GLY A 102 -8.73 1.65 -26.49
CA GLY A 102 -9.21 3.01 -26.26
C GLY A 102 -8.17 4.12 -26.50
N MET A 103 -7.19 3.91 -27.41
CA MET A 103 -6.12 4.83 -27.79
C MET A 103 -5.03 5.08 -26.73
N ASN A 104 -5.25 4.77 -25.49
CA ASN A 104 -4.34 5.11 -24.37
C ASN A 104 -4.09 3.97 -23.36
N HIS A 105 -4.56 2.76 -23.68
CA HIS A 105 -4.52 1.65 -22.72
C HIS A 105 -4.11 0.33 -23.40
N TYR A 106 -3.62 -0.63 -22.63
CA TYR A 106 -3.33 -1.99 -23.07
C TYR A 106 -4.07 -3.00 -22.20
N VAL A 107 -4.55 -4.08 -22.83
CA VAL A 107 -5.23 -5.19 -22.16
C VAL A 107 -4.77 -6.52 -22.71
N VAL A 108 -4.90 -7.62 -21.96
CA VAL A 108 -4.51 -8.97 -22.42
C VAL A 108 -5.75 -9.76 -22.81
N LEU A 109 -5.83 -10.16 -24.07
CA LEU A 109 -6.84 -11.09 -24.55
C LEU A 109 -6.41 -12.52 -24.20
N THR A 110 -7.22 -13.22 -23.41
CA THR A 110 -6.87 -14.56 -22.92
C THR A 110 -7.72 -15.68 -23.53
N LYS A 111 -8.96 -15.41 -23.92
CA LYS A 111 -9.87 -16.37 -24.54
C LYS A 111 -10.85 -15.67 -25.48
N VAL A 112 -11.10 -16.30 -26.63
CA VAL A 112 -12.16 -15.91 -27.57
C VAL A 112 -13.26 -16.95 -27.49
N ARG A 113 -14.51 -16.51 -27.33
CA ARG A 113 -15.75 -17.32 -27.34
C ARG A 113 -16.60 -16.95 -28.57
N LYS A 114 -17.66 -17.66 -28.83
CA LYS A 114 -18.56 -17.40 -29.99
C LYS A 114 -19.10 -15.96 -30.02
N SER A 115 -19.50 -15.41 -28.87
CA SER A 115 -20.12 -14.07 -28.75
C SER A 115 -19.47 -13.17 -27.68
N SER A 116 -18.33 -13.56 -27.13
CA SER A 116 -17.67 -12.80 -26.06
C SER A 116 -16.17 -13.05 -26.02
N PHE A 117 -15.45 -12.09 -25.47
CA PHE A 117 -14.00 -12.12 -25.30
C PHE A 117 -13.68 -12.08 -23.80
N VAL A 118 -12.69 -12.84 -23.37
CA VAL A 118 -12.18 -12.77 -22.00
C VAL A 118 -10.90 -11.95 -22.02
N VAL A 119 -10.96 -10.78 -21.41
CA VAL A 119 -9.89 -9.81 -21.36
C VAL A 119 -9.43 -9.65 -19.90
N HIS A 120 -8.13 -9.60 -19.70
CA HIS A 120 -7.53 -9.19 -18.44
C HIS A 120 -7.07 -7.74 -18.60
N ASP A 121 -7.77 -6.85 -17.92
CA ASP A 121 -7.52 -5.42 -17.93
C ASP A 121 -6.67 -5.07 -16.70
N PRO A 122 -5.49 -4.47 -16.86
CA PRO A 122 -4.65 -4.07 -15.73
C PRO A 122 -5.32 -3.08 -14.78
N ALA A 123 -6.25 -2.25 -15.26
CA ALA A 123 -6.96 -1.27 -14.46
C ALA A 123 -8.22 -1.81 -13.78
N LEU A 124 -8.90 -2.78 -14.40
CA LEU A 124 -10.24 -3.25 -14.00
C LEU A 124 -10.30 -4.74 -13.62
N GLY A 125 -9.20 -5.47 -13.84
CA GLY A 125 -9.13 -6.91 -13.61
C GLY A 125 -9.74 -7.73 -14.76
N LYS A 126 -10.21 -8.94 -14.47
CA LYS A 126 -10.75 -9.85 -15.47
C LYS A 126 -12.17 -9.44 -15.89
N ARG A 127 -12.36 -9.21 -17.21
CA ARG A 127 -13.64 -8.83 -17.81
C ARG A 127 -14.06 -9.83 -18.88
N ILE A 128 -15.37 -9.97 -19.05
CA ILE A 128 -15.98 -10.68 -20.18
C ILE A 128 -16.75 -9.63 -20.96
N ILE A 129 -16.34 -9.37 -22.19
CA ILE A 129 -16.87 -8.29 -23.02
C ILE A 129 -17.52 -8.87 -24.27
N GLY A 130 -18.60 -8.22 -24.72
CA GLY A 130 -19.32 -8.57 -25.94
C GLY A 130 -18.68 -7.97 -27.19
N ASN A 131 -19.18 -8.36 -28.38
CA ASN A 131 -18.68 -7.85 -29.65
C ASN A 131 -18.82 -6.32 -29.79
N GLN A 132 -19.92 -5.75 -29.28
CA GLN A 132 -20.14 -4.29 -29.36
C GLN A 132 -19.14 -3.49 -28.55
N GLU A 133 -18.86 -3.92 -27.32
CA GLU A 133 -17.86 -3.29 -26.47
C GLU A 133 -16.46 -3.46 -27.03
N MET A 134 -16.16 -4.65 -27.59
CA MET A 134 -14.90 -4.90 -28.28
C MET A 134 -14.70 -3.96 -29.47
N SER A 135 -15.72 -3.76 -30.28
CA SER A 135 -15.69 -2.83 -31.43
C SER A 135 -15.48 -1.37 -31.02
N ASN A 136 -16.02 -0.96 -29.87
CA ASN A 136 -15.91 0.42 -29.40
C ASN A 136 -14.51 0.78 -28.88
N TYR A 137 -13.76 -0.19 -28.36
CA TYR A 137 -12.50 0.09 -27.68
C TYR A 137 -11.27 -0.52 -28.36
N PHE A 138 -11.39 -1.59 -29.12
CA PHE A 138 -10.26 -2.18 -29.83
C PHE A 138 -9.83 -1.29 -31.00
N THR A 139 -8.55 -0.95 -31.04
CA THR A 139 -7.99 0.00 -32.04
C THR A 139 -7.49 -0.66 -33.30
N GLY A 140 -7.65 -1.97 -33.45
CA GLY A 140 -7.09 -2.75 -34.57
C GLY A 140 -5.64 -3.20 -34.37
N ILE A 141 -5.00 -2.88 -33.23
CA ILE A 141 -3.59 -3.21 -33.00
C ILE A 141 -3.47 -4.28 -31.93
N ALA A 142 -2.74 -5.35 -32.23
CA ALA A 142 -2.44 -6.45 -31.32
C ALA A 142 -0.94 -6.77 -31.31
N LEU A 143 -0.42 -7.22 -30.16
CA LEU A 143 0.93 -7.73 -29.99
C LEU A 143 0.87 -9.19 -29.56
N GLU A 144 1.22 -10.09 -30.45
CA GLU A 144 1.41 -11.49 -30.11
C GLU A 144 2.76 -11.72 -29.45
N LEU A 145 2.78 -12.60 -28.46
CA LEU A 145 3.95 -12.89 -27.64
C LEU A 145 4.10 -14.40 -27.43
N TRP A 146 5.32 -14.91 -27.54
CA TRP A 146 5.65 -16.32 -27.28
C TRP A 146 7.07 -16.44 -26.74
N PRO A 147 7.36 -17.49 -25.94
CA PRO A 147 8.69 -17.67 -25.34
C PRO A 147 9.76 -17.94 -26.40
N ASP A 148 10.93 -17.34 -26.23
CA ASP A 148 12.16 -17.66 -26.96
C ASP A 148 12.89 -18.84 -26.29
N GLN A 149 13.96 -19.34 -26.94
CA GLN A 149 14.79 -20.43 -26.42
C GLN A 149 15.44 -20.10 -25.07
N ASN A 150 15.71 -18.82 -24.82
CA ASN A 150 16.32 -18.31 -23.60
C ASN A 150 15.32 -17.96 -22.48
N PHE A 151 14.01 -18.21 -22.67
CA PHE A 151 13.00 -17.89 -21.66
C PHE A 151 13.16 -18.74 -20.41
N GLN A 152 13.45 -18.08 -19.29
CA GLN A 152 13.61 -18.76 -18.00
C GLN A 152 12.29 -18.77 -17.21
N GLN A 153 11.90 -19.97 -16.76
CA GLN A 153 10.78 -20.11 -15.86
C GLN A 153 11.27 -19.89 -14.42
N GLU A 154 10.80 -18.85 -13.78
CA GLU A 154 11.21 -18.47 -12.43
C GLU A 154 9.98 -18.08 -11.60
N LYS A 155 10.04 -18.35 -10.31
CA LYS A 155 9.03 -17.86 -9.33
C LYS A 155 9.73 -16.89 -8.39
N ALA A 156 9.59 -15.61 -8.66
CA ALA A 156 10.13 -14.54 -7.84
C ALA A 156 8.98 -13.62 -7.37
N LYS A 157 8.34 -13.98 -6.27
CA LYS A 157 7.31 -13.14 -5.63
C LYS A 157 7.85 -12.61 -4.31
N SER A 158 7.86 -11.29 -4.19
CA SER A 158 8.13 -10.64 -2.90
C SER A 158 6.97 -10.91 -1.94
N ARG A 159 7.19 -11.72 -0.93
CA ARG A 159 6.20 -11.99 0.10
C ARG A 159 6.68 -11.45 1.42
N LEU A 160 5.97 -10.48 1.96
CA LEU A 160 6.13 -10.10 3.36
C LEU A 160 5.81 -11.33 4.22
N ARG A 161 6.78 -11.79 4.98
CA ARG A 161 6.53 -12.80 6.01
C ARG A 161 5.97 -12.08 7.22
N LEU A 162 4.75 -12.40 7.60
CA LEU A 162 4.11 -11.84 8.81
C LEU A 162 5.01 -11.99 10.06
N LEU A 163 5.81 -13.06 10.10
CA LEU A 163 6.78 -13.31 11.17
C LEU A 163 7.87 -12.22 11.27
N ASP A 164 8.27 -11.61 10.14
CA ASP A 164 9.30 -10.56 10.13
C ASP A 164 8.73 -9.26 10.73
N LEU A 165 7.46 -8.95 10.46
CA LEU A 165 6.76 -7.82 11.09
C LEU A 165 6.58 -8.03 12.61
N MET A 166 6.42 -9.27 13.05
CA MET A 166 6.23 -9.63 14.46
C MET A 166 7.52 -9.60 15.26
N ARG A 167 8.65 -9.89 14.64
CA ARG A 167 9.95 -10.05 15.33
C ARG A 167 10.35 -8.81 16.12
N ASN A 168 9.93 -7.64 15.67
CA ASN A 168 10.33 -6.35 16.22
C ASN A 168 9.37 -5.79 17.29
N ILE A 169 8.27 -6.52 17.64
CA ILE A 169 7.33 -6.04 18.66
C ILE A 169 7.90 -6.26 20.05
N VAL A 170 8.11 -5.18 20.77
CA VAL A 170 8.61 -5.24 22.15
C VAL A 170 7.53 -5.82 23.08
N GLY A 171 7.91 -6.85 23.85
CA GLY A 171 7.00 -7.44 24.85
C GLY A 171 5.96 -8.42 24.29
N LEU A 172 5.89 -8.68 22.99
CA LEU A 172 4.90 -9.55 22.34
C LEU A 172 4.77 -10.93 23.04
N LYS A 173 5.89 -11.59 23.29
CA LYS A 173 5.89 -12.96 23.89
C LYS A 173 5.21 -12.98 25.26
N SER A 174 5.48 -12.01 26.12
CA SER A 174 4.89 -11.94 27.46
C SER A 174 3.38 -11.70 27.40
N VAL A 175 2.94 -10.80 26.51
CA VAL A 175 1.51 -10.48 26.35
C VAL A 175 0.74 -11.67 25.77
N LEU A 176 1.29 -12.33 24.73
CA LEU A 176 0.70 -13.52 24.14
C LEU A 176 0.59 -14.68 25.17
N LEU A 177 1.62 -14.88 26.01
CA LEU A 177 1.58 -15.89 27.06
C LEU A 177 0.48 -15.60 28.08
N LYS A 178 0.28 -14.33 28.49
CA LYS A 178 -0.81 -13.93 29.39
C LYS A 178 -2.19 -14.19 28.77
N ILE A 179 -2.38 -13.77 27.49
CA ILE A 179 -3.64 -14.02 26.78
C ILE A 179 -3.91 -15.52 26.70
N PHE A 180 -2.89 -16.31 26.38
CA PHE A 180 -3.00 -17.76 26.32
C PHE A 180 -3.38 -18.36 27.68
N ALA A 181 -2.70 -17.98 28.78
CA ALA A 181 -3.00 -18.45 30.12
C ALA A 181 -4.43 -18.13 30.55
N PHE A 182 -4.86 -16.86 30.37
CA PHE A 182 -6.24 -16.47 30.67
C PHE A 182 -7.25 -17.25 29.83
N SER A 183 -6.93 -17.50 28.56
CA SER A 183 -7.82 -18.25 27.66
C SER A 183 -7.97 -19.70 28.10
N VAL A 184 -6.88 -20.37 28.46
CA VAL A 184 -6.93 -21.76 28.98
C VAL A 184 -7.85 -21.84 30.21
N VAL A 185 -7.76 -20.89 31.14
CA VAL A 185 -8.62 -20.84 32.33
C VAL A 185 -10.09 -20.62 31.94
N VAL A 186 -10.38 -19.63 31.09
CA VAL A 186 -11.73 -19.32 30.63
C VAL A 186 -12.38 -20.53 29.97
N GLU A 187 -11.62 -21.23 29.15
CA GLU A 187 -12.12 -22.36 28.38
C GLU A 187 -12.22 -23.63 29.23
N ALA A 188 -11.30 -23.86 30.18
CA ALA A 188 -11.42 -24.97 31.14
C ALA A 188 -12.72 -24.85 31.96
N ILE A 189 -13.05 -23.65 32.44
CA ILE A 189 -14.32 -23.38 33.10
C ILE A 189 -15.50 -23.58 32.17
N GLY A 190 -15.36 -23.20 30.89
CA GLY A 190 -16.39 -23.41 29.86
C GLY A 190 -16.74 -24.88 29.65
N LEU A 191 -15.77 -25.79 29.78
CA LEU A 191 -16.00 -27.23 29.72
C LEU A 191 -16.71 -27.81 30.97
N LEU A 192 -16.62 -27.13 32.12
CA LEU A 192 -17.27 -27.57 33.35
C LEU A 192 -18.76 -27.25 33.41
N LEU A 193 -19.23 -26.20 32.73
CA LEU A 193 -20.62 -25.80 32.75
C LEU A 193 -21.61 -26.89 32.29
N PRO A 194 -21.38 -27.57 31.16
CA PRO A 194 -22.25 -28.68 30.73
C PRO A 194 -22.24 -29.87 31.71
N ILE A 195 -21.12 -30.13 32.41
CA ILE A 195 -21.05 -31.15 33.46
C ILE A 195 -21.97 -30.81 34.63
N GLY A 196 -22.01 -29.52 35.02
CA GLY A 196 -22.95 -29.06 36.03
C GLY A 196 -24.42 -29.29 35.63
N THR A 197 -24.78 -29.08 34.37
CA THR A 197 -26.09 -29.35 33.82
C THR A 197 -26.44 -30.86 33.88
N GLN A 198 -25.44 -31.70 33.53
CA GLN A 198 -25.61 -33.15 33.61
C GLN A 198 -25.86 -33.59 35.09
N LEU A 199 -25.05 -33.13 36.05
CA LEU A 199 -25.21 -33.49 37.47
C LEU A 199 -26.59 -33.11 38.00
N VAL A 200 -27.08 -31.92 37.66
CA VAL A 200 -28.43 -31.50 38.03
C VAL A 200 -29.46 -32.41 37.43
N THR A 201 -29.36 -32.77 36.16
CA THR A 201 -30.37 -33.58 35.45
C THR A 201 -30.37 -35.03 35.96
N ASP A 202 -29.20 -35.67 36.11
CA ASP A 202 -29.11 -37.11 36.40
C ASP A 202 -29.23 -37.40 37.91
N HIS A 203 -28.72 -36.50 38.80
CA HIS A 203 -28.67 -36.80 40.25
C HIS A 203 -29.68 -35.95 41.05
N VAL A 204 -29.83 -34.67 40.75
CA VAL A 204 -30.68 -33.78 41.54
C VAL A 204 -32.16 -33.99 41.24
N ILE A 205 -32.51 -33.91 39.94
CA ILE A 205 -33.92 -34.00 39.53
C ILE A 205 -34.46 -35.38 39.80
N MET A 206 -33.71 -36.44 39.57
CA MET A 206 -34.13 -37.83 39.76
C MET A 206 -34.22 -38.18 41.28
N ALA A 207 -33.39 -37.60 42.12
CA ALA A 207 -33.37 -37.83 43.55
C ALA A 207 -34.26 -36.86 44.36
N HIS A 208 -34.83 -35.82 43.74
CA HIS A 208 -35.57 -34.70 44.42
C HIS A 208 -34.76 -34.00 45.56
N ASP A 209 -33.43 -33.89 45.38
CA ASP A 209 -32.51 -33.30 46.39
C ASP A 209 -32.32 -31.80 46.13
N GLU A 210 -33.14 -30.96 46.82
CA GLU A 210 -33.05 -29.50 46.78
C GLU A 210 -31.77 -28.95 47.42
N SER A 211 -31.15 -29.65 48.38
CA SER A 211 -29.93 -29.20 49.02
C SER A 211 -28.75 -29.31 48.08
N LEU A 212 -28.63 -30.42 47.35
CA LEU A 212 -27.61 -30.63 46.35
C LEU A 212 -27.78 -29.65 45.15
N LEU A 213 -29.04 -29.34 44.75
CA LEU A 213 -29.33 -28.31 43.76
C LEU A 213 -28.68 -26.97 44.09
N SER A 214 -28.97 -26.54 45.36
CA SER A 214 -28.46 -25.24 45.80
C SER A 214 -26.93 -25.15 45.75
N VAL A 215 -26.23 -26.21 46.17
CA VAL A 215 -24.77 -26.26 46.17
C VAL A 215 -24.23 -26.20 44.74
N ILE A 216 -24.80 -26.99 43.81
CA ILE A 216 -24.37 -27.01 42.39
C ILE A 216 -24.61 -25.63 41.75
N CYS A 217 -25.80 -25.02 41.96
CA CYS A 217 -26.12 -23.72 41.39
C CYS A 217 -25.20 -22.59 41.93
N ILE A 218 -24.91 -22.57 43.20
CA ILE A 218 -23.95 -21.59 43.81
C ILE A 218 -22.55 -21.81 43.18
N GLY A 219 -22.11 -23.05 43.05
CA GLY A 219 -20.84 -23.38 42.39
C GLY A 219 -20.80 -22.91 40.93
N LEU A 220 -21.87 -23.15 40.15
CA LEU A 220 -21.96 -22.69 38.77
C LEU A 220 -21.96 -21.15 38.63
N VAL A 221 -22.65 -20.46 39.56
CA VAL A 221 -22.63 -18.98 39.63
C VAL A 221 -21.22 -18.50 39.92
N PHE A 222 -20.53 -19.09 40.91
CA PHE A 222 -19.14 -18.75 41.24
C PHE A 222 -18.22 -18.94 40.05
N PHE A 223 -18.28 -20.10 39.37
CA PHE A 223 -17.47 -20.36 38.16
C PHE A 223 -17.79 -19.38 37.01
N THR A 224 -19.07 -19.02 36.83
CA THR A 224 -19.48 -18.05 35.83
C THR A 224 -18.94 -16.64 36.13
N LEU A 225 -19.01 -16.20 37.36
CA LEU A 225 -18.46 -14.91 37.81
C LEU A 225 -16.92 -14.91 37.61
N PHE A 226 -16.26 -15.97 38.04
CA PHE A 226 -14.81 -16.09 37.91
C PHE A 226 -14.37 -16.12 36.42
N ARG A 227 -15.08 -16.89 35.60
CA ARG A 227 -14.89 -16.91 34.12
C ARG A 227 -15.04 -15.52 33.51
N THR A 228 -16.09 -14.78 33.91
CA THR A 228 -16.34 -13.43 33.42
C THR A 228 -15.21 -12.50 33.80
N PHE A 229 -14.75 -12.55 35.03
CA PHE A 229 -13.62 -11.73 35.51
C PHE A 229 -12.34 -12.01 34.74
N ILE A 230 -11.96 -13.28 34.57
CA ILE A 230 -10.78 -13.66 33.77
C ILE A 230 -10.94 -13.27 32.30
N SER A 231 -12.16 -13.38 31.76
CA SER A 231 -12.46 -12.93 30.39
C SER A 231 -12.26 -11.42 30.20
N MET A 232 -12.60 -10.61 31.21
CA MET A 232 -12.34 -9.17 31.20
C MET A 232 -10.84 -8.86 31.28
N LEU A 233 -10.05 -9.58 32.08
CA LEU A 233 -8.59 -9.44 32.11
C LEU A 233 -7.96 -9.82 30.76
N ARG A 234 -8.45 -10.88 30.14
CA ARG A 234 -8.04 -11.28 28.80
C ARG A 234 -8.35 -10.19 27.77
N ALA A 235 -9.57 -9.65 27.80
CA ALA A 235 -9.98 -8.58 26.89
C ALA A 235 -9.10 -7.33 27.05
N TRP A 236 -8.81 -6.93 28.30
CA TRP A 236 -7.90 -5.82 28.60
C TRP A 236 -6.49 -6.06 28.06
N THR A 237 -5.94 -7.25 28.26
CA THR A 237 -4.60 -7.62 27.76
C THR A 237 -4.58 -7.64 26.22
N SER A 238 -5.65 -8.12 25.60
CA SER A 238 -5.80 -8.09 24.14
C SER A 238 -5.89 -6.67 23.58
N LEU A 239 -6.62 -5.77 24.27
CA LEU A 239 -6.70 -4.35 23.93
C LEU A 239 -5.32 -3.69 23.98
N THR A 240 -4.55 -3.96 25.04
CA THR A 240 -3.18 -3.45 25.19
C THR A 240 -2.30 -3.92 24.03
N LEU A 241 -2.33 -5.21 23.70
CA LEU A 241 -1.59 -5.77 22.55
C LEU A 241 -1.97 -5.07 21.24
N ASN A 242 -3.27 -4.94 21.00
CA ASN A 242 -3.79 -4.32 19.78
C ASN A 242 -3.33 -2.86 19.64
N THR A 243 -3.37 -2.09 20.74
CA THR A 243 -2.97 -0.69 20.76
C THR A 243 -1.46 -0.53 20.53
N LEU A 244 -0.64 -1.29 21.27
CA LEU A 244 0.82 -1.23 21.12
C LEU A 244 1.26 -1.64 19.70
N THR A 245 0.71 -2.72 19.18
CA THR A 245 1.00 -3.17 17.82
C THR A 245 0.56 -2.12 16.77
N ASN A 246 -0.60 -1.46 17.00
CA ASN A 246 -1.08 -0.41 16.13
C ASN A 246 -0.10 0.76 16.05
N ILE A 247 0.34 1.25 17.21
CA ILE A 247 1.27 2.37 17.29
C ILE A 247 2.60 1.98 16.61
N GLN A 248 3.21 0.86 17.03
CA GLN A 248 4.52 0.46 16.54
C GLN A 248 4.54 0.21 15.02
N TRP A 249 3.56 -0.52 14.50
CA TRP A 249 3.53 -0.82 13.06
C TRP A 249 3.23 0.42 12.21
N LYS A 250 2.29 1.28 12.65
CA LYS A 250 1.99 2.51 11.92
C LYS A 250 3.16 3.48 11.93
N THR A 251 3.82 3.65 13.08
CA THR A 251 5.01 4.51 13.16
C THR A 251 6.13 3.97 12.28
N THR A 252 6.48 2.69 12.40
CA THR A 252 7.54 2.09 11.57
C THR A 252 7.23 2.18 10.08
N LEU A 253 5.97 1.95 9.67
CA LEU A 253 5.59 2.08 8.26
C LEU A 253 5.60 3.53 7.79
N PHE A 254 5.20 4.47 8.64
CA PHE A 254 5.24 5.89 8.33
C PHE A 254 6.67 6.40 8.20
N ASP A 255 7.56 6.02 9.13
CA ASP A 255 8.99 6.35 9.08
C ASP A 255 9.64 5.78 7.80
N HIS A 256 9.33 4.51 7.48
CA HIS A 256 9.79 3.90 6.23
C HIS A 256 9.24 4.64 5.01
N LEU A 257 7.94 4.98 4.99
CA LEU A 257 7.33 5.71 3.88
C LEU A 257 8.00 7.07 3.66
N THR A 258 8.28 7.80 4.75
CA THR A 258 8.94 9.12 4.67
C THR A 258 10.42 9.04 4.29
N SER A 259 11.06 7.88 4.48
CA SER A 259 12.45 7.63 4.05
C SER A 259 12.57 7.22 2.58
N LEU A 260 11.46 6.99 1.86
CA LEU A 260 11.49 6.63 0.45
C LEU A 260 11.85 7.84 -0.44
N PRO A 261 12.54 7.62 -1.58
CA PRO A 261 12.94 8.69 -2.49
C PRO A 261 11.73 9.39 -3.12
N LEU A 262 11.91 10.66 -3.48
CA LEU A 262 10.87 11.49 -4.09
C LEU A 262 10.25 10.84 -5.34
N SER A 263 11.04 10.14 -6.13
CA SER A 263 10.60 9.40 -7.32
C SER A 263 9.51 8.35 -7.05
N PHE A 264 9.44 7.82 -5.82
CA PHE A 264 8.37 6.90 -5.40
C PHE A 264 7.01 7.62 -5.36
N PHE A 265 7.00 8.87 -4.87
CA PHE A 265 5.77 9.67 -4.71
C PHE A 265 5.32 10.31 -6.02
N GLU A 266 6.24 10.78 -6.86
CA GLU A 266 5.93 11.41 -8.14
C GLU A 266 5.22 10.47 -9.13
N LYS A 267 5.47 9.16 -9.04
CA LYS A 267 4.86 8.14 -9.90
C LYS A 267 3.50 7.62 -9.42
N ARG A 268 3.07 7.96 -8.21
CA ARG A 268 1.89 7.36 -7.56
C ARG A 268 0.86 8.40 -7.12
N HIS A 269 -0.41 7.99 -7.20
CA HIS A 269 -1.48 8.79 -6.65
C HIS A 269 -1.51 8.70 -5.11
N LEU A 270 -1.65 9.83 -4.43
CA LEU A 270 -1.71 9.87 -2.95
C LEU A 270 -2.82 8.97 -2.38
N GLY A 271 -3.98 8.90 -3.04
CA GLY A 271 -5.07 8.01 -2.62
C GLY A 271 -4.71 6.52 -2.70
N ASP A 272 -3.84 6.11 -3.64
CA ASP A 272 -3.36 4.72 -3.70
C ASP A 272 -2.39 4.44 -2.54
N ILE A 273 -1.45 5.35 -2.26
CA ILE A 273 -0.53 5.24 -1.11
C ILE A 273 -1.33 5.13 0.19
N GLN A 274 -2.36 5.96 0.39
CA GLN A 274 -3.23 5.90 1.56
C GLN A 274 -3.97 4.56 1.66
N SER A 275 -4.52 4.06 0.54
CA SER A 275 -5.21 2.77 0.50
C SER A 275 -4.29 1.59 0.84
N ARG A 276 -3.02 1.66 0.41
CA ARG A 276 -1.99 0.65 0.75
C ARG A 276 -1.61 0.73 2.21
N PHE A 277 -1.43 1.94 2.74
CA PHE A 277 -1.18 2.17 4.17
C PHE A 277 -2.33 1.61 5.02
N SER A 278 -3.59 1.81 4.61
CA SER A 278 -4.77 1.25 5.29
C SER A 278 -4.84 -0.29 5.24
N SER A 279 -4.17 -0.93 4.27
CA SER A 279 -4.06 -2.40 4.22
C SER A 279 -3.32 -2.97 5.44
N LEU A 280 -2.44 -2.17 6.07
CA LEU A 280 -1.78 -2.53 7.33
C LEU A 280 -2.79 -2.77 8.45
N ASP A 281 -3.87 -1.96 8.54
CA ASP A 281 -4.90 -2.12 9.57
C ASP A 281 -5.62 -3.47 9.46
N THR A 282 -5.88 -3.94 8.22
CA THR A 282 -6.47 -5.26 7.97
C THR A 282 -5.52 -6.38 8.38
N ILE A 283 -4.24 -6.28 8.01
CA ILE A 283 -3.21 -7.28 8.38
C ILE A 283 -3.09 -7.32 9.91
N ARG A 284 -2.97 -6.16 10.56
CA ARG A 284 -2.84 -6.03 12.01
C ARG A 284 -4.04 -6.60 12.76
N SER A 285 -5.26 -6.20 12.37
CA SER A 285 -6.48 -6.67 13.05
C SER A 285 -6.66 -8.19 12.90
N THR A 286 -6.34 -8.75 11.75
CA THR A 286 -6.34 -10.21 11.56
C THR A 286 -5.29 -10.87 12.44
N PHE A 287 -4.11 -10.28 12.57
CA PHE A 287 -3.06 -10.81 13.42
C PHE A 287 -3.44 -10.75 14.91
N THR A 288 -3.80 -9.57 15.43
CA THR A 288 -4.02 -9.37 16.87
C THR A 288 -5.31 -10.02 17.36
N ASN A 289 -6.35 -10.08 16.54
CA ASN A 289 -7.65 -10.61 16.93
C ASN A 289 -7.84 -12.05 16.40
N SER A 290 -7.74 -12.25 15.08
CA SER A 290 -8.18 -13.51 14.46
C SER A 290 -7.18 -14.64 14.70
N ILE A 291 -5.86 -14.42 14.62
CA ILE A 291 -4.86 -15.47 14.85
C ILE A 291 -4.84 -15.87 16.33
N VAL A 292 -4.88 -14.89 17.24
CA VAL A 292 -4.90 -15.16 18.70
C VAL A 292 -6.15 -15.95 19.07
N SER A 293 -7.33 -15.52 18.59
CA SER A 293 -8.57 -16.28 18.80
C SER A 293 -8.51 -17.66 18.16
N GLY A 294 -7.94 -17.79 16.98
CA GLY A 294 -7.84 -19.07 16.27
C GLY A 294 -6.97 -20.10 16.97
N ILE A 295 -5.87 -19.69 17.62
CA ILE A 295 -5.06 -20.60 18.44
C ILE A 295 -5.90 -21.14 19.60
N ILE A 296 -6.67 -20.27 20.25
CA ILE A 296 -7.55 -20.64 21.36
C ILE A 296 -8.64 -21.58 20.85
N ASP A 297 -9.32 -21.23 19.77
CA ASP A 297 -10.36 -22.03 19.14
C ASP A 297 -9.86 -23.40 18.69
N SER A 298 -8.59 -23.52 18.25
CA SER A 298 -7.97 -24.79 17.88
C SER A 298 -7.82 -25.73 19.08
N ILE A 299 -7.32 -25.22 20.20
CA ILE A 299 -7.14 -25.99 21.42
C ILE A 299 -8.52 -26.43 21.97
N MET A 300 -9.48 -25.50 21.97
CA MET A 300 -10.81 -25.79 22.42
C MET A 300 -11.56 -26.80 21.55
N THR A 301 -11.42 -26.69 20.24
CA THR A 301 -12.02 -27.65 19.31
C THR A 301 -11.50 -29.08 19.61
N ILE A 302 -10.21 -29.24 19.93
CA ILE A 302 -9.65 -30.52 20.34
C ILE A 302 -10.24 -30.97 21.68
N GLY A 303 -10.29 -30.09 22.70
CA GLY A 303 -10.90 -30.38 24.00
C GLY A 303 -12.37 -30.78 23.90
N LEU A 304 -13.15 -30.02 23.12
CA LEU A 304 -14.55 -30.31 22.86
C LEU A 304 -14.74 -31.63 22.07
N LEU A 305 -13.85 -31.94 21.13
CA LEU A 305 -13.88 -33.21 20.42
C LEU A 305 -13.66 -34.41 21.36
N ILE A 306 -12.74 -34.28 22.31
CA ILE A 306 -12.52 -35.29 23.36
C ILE A 306 -13.78 -35.46 24.20
N MET A 307 -14.39 -34.34 24.67
CA MET A 307 -15.62 -34.40 25.45
C MET A 307 -16.77 -35.03 24.65
N LEU A 308 -16.94 -34.65 23.39
CA LEU A 308 -17.95 -35.25 22.52
C LEU A 308 -17.77 -36.76 22.34
N THR A 309 -16.53 -37.25 22.20
CA THR A 309 -16.24 -38.69 22.08
C THR A 309 -16.51 -39.44 23.36
N LEU A 310 -16.20 -38.85 24.51
CA LEU A 310 -16.46 -39.44 25.83
C LEU A 310 -17.96 -39.55 26.14
N TYR A 311 -18.76 -38.56 25.74
CA TYR A 311 -20.20 -38.51 26.04
C TYR A 311 -21.08 -39.19 25.00
N GLY A 312 -20.75 -38.99 23.70
CA GLY A 312 -21.62 -39.45 22.59
C GLY A 312 -21.10 -40.60 21.75
N GLY A 313 -19.83 -41.02 21.98
CA GLY A 313 -19.22 -42.12 21.22
C GLY A 313 -19.34 -41.90 19.70
N TRP A 314 -20.02 -42.81 19.00
CA TRP A 314 -20.18 -42.73 17.54
C TRP A 314 -20.98 -41.51 17.05
N LEU A 315 -21.89 -40.93 17.89
CA LEU A 315 -22.69 -39.75 17.57
C LEU A 315 -21.80 -38.53 17.27
N THR A 316 -20.58 -38.48 17.80
CA THR A 316 -19.55 -37.47 17.53
C THR A 316 -19.23 -37.36 16.03
N TRP A 317 -19.17 -38.50 15.33
CA TRP A 317 -18.86 -38.53 13.91
C TRP A 317 -19.93 -37.90 13.03
N VAL A 318 -21.18 -37.87 13.49
CA VAL A 318 -22.28 -37.13 12.83
C VAL A 318 -21.98 -35.64 12.86
N VAL A 319 -21.63 -35.10 14.04
CA VAL A 319 -21.27 -33.67 14.22
C VAL A 319 -20.04 -33.29 13.40
N VAL A 320 -19.01 -34.13 13.42
CA VAL A 320 -17.80 -33.92 12.61
C VAL A 320 -18.11 -33.94 11.12
N GLY A 321 -19.00 -34.83 10.67
CA GLY A 321 -19.43 -34.92 9.27
C GLY A 321 -20.10 -33.64 8.77
N PHE A 322 -21.03 -33.08 9.54
CA PHE A 322 -21.69 -31.81 9.20
C PHE A 322 -20.68 -30.62 9.18
N THR A 323 -19.80 -30.57 10.16
CA THR A 323 -18.73 -29.54 10.22
C THR A 323 -17.78 -29.64 9.02
N LEU A 324 -17.39 -30.87 8.65
CA LEU A 324 -16.55 -31.12 7.47
C LEU A 324 -17.25 -30.73 6.17
N CYS A 325 -18.57 -30.98 6.06
CA CYS A 325 -19.38 -30.55 4.92
C CYS A 325 -19.31 -29.02 4.73
N TYR A 326 -19.47 -28.24 5.82
CA TYR A 326 -19.29 -26.80 5.77
C TYR A 326 -17.87 -26.41 5.33
N ALA A 327 -16.84 -27.01 5.89
CA ALA A 327 -15.46 -26.74 5.56
C ALA A 327 -15.15 -27.00 4.07
N ILE A 328 -15.61 -28.14 3.53
CA ILE A 328 -15.42 -28.50 2.11
C ILE A 328 -16.12 -27.48 1.21
N MET A 329 -17.36 -27.11 1.51
CA MET A 329 -18.10 -26.10 0.75
C MET A 329 -17.36 -24.75 0.74
N ARG A 330 -16.88 -24.31 1.89
CA ARG A 330 -16.14 -23.05 2.04
C ARG A 330 -14.83 -23.05 1.26
N LEU A 331 -14.08 -24.19 1.30
CA LEU A 331 -12.83 -24.35 0.53
C LEU A 331 -13.08 -24.40 -0.99
N ALA A 332 -14.13 -25.08 -1.44
CA ALA A 332 -14.49 -25.18 -2.86
C ALA A 332 -14.84 -23.80 -3.46
N THR A 333 -15.49 -22.94 -2.68
CA THR A 333 -15.93 -21.61 -3.13
C THR A 333 -14.87 -20.52 -2.97
N TYR A 334 -13.71 -20.82 -2.35
CA TYR A 334 -12.66 -19.87 -2.06
C TYR A 334 -12.20 -19.03 -3.28
N HIS A 335 -12.00 -19.66 -4.42
CA HIS A 335 -11.52 -18.96 -5.63
C HIS A 335 -12.52 -17.93 -6.17
N PHE A 336 -13.82 -18.18 -6.01
CA PHE A 336 -14.87 -17.23 -6.40
C PHE A 336 -14.91 -16.07 -5.42
N TYR A 337 -14.89 -16.36 -4.13
CA TYR A 337 -14.91 -15.36 -3.07
C TYR A 337 -13.72 -14.42 -3.17
N ARG A 338 -12.51 -14.95 -3.36
CA ARG A 338 -11.28 -14.15 -3.52
C ARG A 338 -11.38 -13.13 -4.65
N ARG A 339 -11.94 -13.53 -5.81
CA ARG A 339 -12.12 -12.61 -6.95
C ARG A 339 -13.05 -11.45 -6.63
N VAL A 340 -14.15 -11.74 -5.94
CA VAL A 340 -15.12 -10.71 -5.56
C VAL A 340 -14.53 -9.74 -4.56
N ALA A 341 -13.79 -10.24 -3.58
CA ALA A 341 -13.10 -9.40 -2.61
C ALA A 341 -12.00 -8.54 -3.25
N GLU A 342 -11.24 -9.10 -4.21
CA GLU A 342 -10.25 -8.36 -5.00
C GLU A 342 -10.92 -7.24 -5.82
N GLU A 343 -12.04 -7.51 -6.48
CA GLU A 343 -12.83 -6.50 -7.21
C GLU A 343 -13.29 -5.39 -6.26
N GLN A 344 -13.75 -5.69 -5.06
CA GLN A 344 -14.18 -4.70 -4.07
C GLN A 344 -13.02 -3.79 -3.64
N VAL A 345 -11.86 -4.34 -3.32
CA VAL A 345 -10.69 -3.57 -2.89
C VAL A 345 -10.24 -2.60 -3.97
N ILE A 346 -10.23 -3.05 -5.24
CA ILE A 346 -9.81 -2.22 -6.38
C ILE A 346 -10.78 -1.08 -6.62
N LYS A 347 -12.09 -1.39 -6.70
CA LYS A 347 -13.11 -0.37 -6.97
C LYS A 347 -13.25 0.62 -5.81
N GLY A 348 -13.08 0.15 -4.57
CA GLY A 348 -13.01 1.01 -3.39
C GLY A 348 -11.84 1.98 -3.44
N ALA A 349 -10.65 1.50 -3.78
CA ALA A 349 -9.46 2.34 -3.93
C ALA A 349 -9.64 3.42 -5.02
N ARG A 350 -10.26 3.05 -6.17
CA ARG A 350 -10.55 4.00 -7.25
C ARG A 350 -11.53 5.10 -6.82
N SER A 351 -12.58 4.74 -6.07
CA SER A 351 -13.54 5.71 -5.53
C SER A 351 -12.85 6.70 -4.57
N SER A 352 -12.00 6.19 -3.67
CA SER A 352 -11.22 7.02 -2.74
C SER A 352 -10.23 7.94 -3.47
N SER A 353 -9.53 7.45 -4.49
CA SER A 353 -8.59 8.26 -5.27
C SER A 353 -9.29 9.40 -6.00
N HIS A 354 -10.44 9.15 -6.64
CA HIS A 354 -11.21 10.19 -7.31
C HIS A 354 -11.78 11.23 -6.33
N PHE A 355 -12.18 10.79 -5.13
CA PHE A 355 -12.61 11.70 -4.06
C PHE A 355 -11.46 12.63 -3.63
N MET A 356 -10.30 12.11 -3.35
CA MET A 356 -9.12 12.89 -2.97
C MET A 356 -8.70 13.85 -4.08
N GLU A 357 -8.65 13.41 -5.33
CA GLU A 357 -8.37 14.27 -6.49
C GLU A 357 -9.37 15.45 -6.59
N SER A 358 -10.64 15.18 -6.33
CA SER A 358 -11.68 16.20 -6.36
C SER A 358 -11.53 17.23 -5.23
N LEU A 359 -11.08 16.83 -4.05
CA LEU A 359 -10.78 17.72 -2.94
C LEU A 359 -9.55 18.60 -3.23
N TYR A 360 -8.47 18.01 -3.75
CA TYR A 360 -7.28 18.78 -4.16
C TYR A 360 -7.58 19.76 -5.28
N GLY A 361 -8.45 19.40 -6.23
CA GLY A 361 -8.88 20.25 -7.33
C GLY A 361 -10.13 21.11 -7.06
N ILE A 362 -10.49 21.35 -5.79
CA ILE A 362 -11.76 22.00 -5.45
C ILE A 362 -11.88 23.44 -6.01
N SER A 363 -10.78 24.18 -6.05
CA SER A 363 -10.72 25.51 -6.63
C SER A 363 -11.06 25.47 -8.14
N THR A 364 -10.49 24.53 -8.87
CA THR A 364 -10.77 24.32 -10.30
C THR A 364 -12.22 23.88 -10.53
N ILE A 365 -12.74 22.98 -9.68
CA ILE A 365 -14.15 22.55 -9.74
C ILE A 365 -15.09 23.75 -9.57
N LYS A 366 -14.78 24.67 -8.62
CA LYS A 366 -15.55 25.88 -8.38
C LYS A 366 -15.39 26.87 -9.52
N ALA A 367 -14.17 27.16 -9.94
CA ALA A 367 -13.87 28.13 -11.00
C ALA A 367 -14.51 27.78 -12.35
N LEU A 368 -14.50 26.49 -12.71
CA LEU A 368 -15.04 25.99 -13.98
C LEU A 368 -16.47 25.46 -13.88
N ASN A 369 -17.13 25.61 -12.72
CA ASN A 369 -18.48 25.08 -12.44
C ASN A 369 -18.65 23.58 -12.79
N LEU A 370 -17.64 22.75 -12.46
CA LEU A 370 -17.62 21.33 -12.78
C LEU A 370 -18.32 20.45 -11.75
N LYS A 371 -19.00 21.05 -10.75
CA LYS A 371 -19.62 20.34 -9.61
C LYS A 371 -20.46 19.16 -10.08
N GLU A 372 -21.38 19.38 -10.99
CA GLU A 372 -22.33 18.35 -11.42
C GLU A 372 -21.66 17.19 -12.16
N ARG A 373 -20.73 17.52 -13.08
CA ARG A 373 -20.00 16.49 -13.85
C ARG A 373 -19.10 15.64 -12.95
N ARG A 374 -18.38 16.26 -12.02
CA ARG A 374 -17.48 15.53 -11.08
C ARG A 374 -18.29 14.73 -10.08
N SER A 375 -19.41 15.25 -9.59
CA SER A 375 -20.32 14.54 -8.69
C SER A 375 -20.92 13.30 -9.36
N GLN A 376 -21.43 13.42 -10.59
CA GLN A 376 -21.96 12.29 -11.35
C GLN A 376 -20.88 11.25 -11.66
N HIS A 377 -19.68 11.68 -12.03
CA HIS A 377 -18.59 10.75 -12.30
C HIS A 377 -18.19 9.98 -11.04
N TRP A 378 -18.03 10.69 -9.91
CA TRP A 378 -17.76 10.03 -8.63
C TRP A 378 -18.90 9.10 -8.21
N LEU A 379 -20.16 9.50 -8.39
CA LEU A 379 -21.32 8.68 -8.10
C LEU A 379 -21.27 7.35 -8.88
N ASN A 380 -20.97 7.39 -10.17
CA ASN A 380 -20.85 6.19 -11.00
C ASN A 380 -19.74 5.25 -10.49
N ILE A 381 -18.57 5.79 -10.17
CA ILE A 381 -17.44 5.01 -9.60
C ILE A 381 -17.83 4.44 -8.24
N ASN A 382 -18.52 5.21 -7.40
CA ASN A 382 -18.94 4.78 -6.07
C ASN A 382 -20.04 3.70 -6.15
N ILE A 383 -20.98 3.82 -7.09
CA ILE A 383 -21.98 2.77 -7.37
C ILE A 383 -21.28 1.46 -7.77
N GLU A 384 -20.25 1.52 -8.61
CA GLU A 384 -19.48 0.33 -8.96
C GLU A 384 -18.78 -0.30 -7.73
N ALA A 385 -18.22 0.53 -6.85
CA ALA A 385 -17.62 0.06 -5.60
C ALA A 385 -18.66 -0.55 -4.65
N CYS A 386 -19.82 0.12 -4.50
CA CYS A 386 -20.95 -0.42 -3.72
C CYS A 386 -21.45 -1.76 -4.29
N ASN A 387 -21.62 -1.87 -5.60
CA ASN A 387 -22.05 -3.11 -6.24
C ASN A 387 -21.05 -4.26 -6.02
N ALA A 388 -19.75 -3.97 -6.02
CA ALA A 388 -18.74 -4.96 -5.67
C ALA A 388 -18.85 -5.38 -4.19
N GLY A 389 -19.08 -4.42 -3.28
CA GLY A 389 -19.35 -4.70 -1.87
C GLY A 389 -20.63 -5.53 -1.67
N ILE A 390 -21.72 -5.21 -2.38
CA ILE A 390 -22.96 -5.99 -2.36
C ILE A 390 -22.71 -7.44 -2.82
N LYS A 391 -21.92 -7.64 -3.89
CA LYS A 391 -21.56 -9.00 -4.33
C LYS A 391 -20.84 -9.76 -3.22
N GLN A 392 -19.89 -9.16 -2.53
CA GLN A 392 -19.17 -9.80 -1.42
C GLN A 392 -20.12 -10.11 -0.27
N THR A 393 -20.91 -9.14 0.18
CA THR A 393 -21.90 -9.33 1.26
C THR A 393 -22.91 -10.43 0.93
N ARG A 394 -23.37 -10.53 -0.33
CA ARG A 394 -24.23 -11.64 -0.78
C ARG A 394 -23.57 -13.01 -0.59
N PHE A 395 -22.27 -13.15 -0.88
CA PHE A 395 -21.56 -14.39 -0.57
C PHE A 395 -21.47 -14.64 0.93
N ASP A 396 -21.18 -13.61 1.74
CA ASP A 396 -21.12 -13.75 3.19
C ASP A 396 -22.49 -14.16 3.78
N MET A 397 -23.57 -13.54 3.30
CA MET A 397 -24.94 -13.93 3.67
C MET A 397 -25.27 -15.38 3.26
N MET A 398 -24.86 -15.77 2.06
CA MET A 398 -25.08 -17.15 1.57
C MET A 398 -24.31 -18.15 2.44
N PHE A 399 -23.05 -17.87 2.75
CA PHE A 399 -22.24 -18.73 3.62
C PHE A 399 -22.79 -18.80 5.04
N GLY A 400 -23.20 -17.66 5.60
CA GLY A 400 -23.87 -17.61 6.90
C GLY A 400 -25.18 -18.41 6.92
N GLY A 401 -26.02 -18.24 5.90
CA GLY A 401 -27.26 -18.99 5.76
C GLY A 401 -27.06 -20.51 5.63
N VAL A 402 -26.10 -20.92 4.81
CA VAL A 402 -25.76 -22.35 4.64
C VAL A 402 -25.18 -22.92 5.95
N ASN A 403 -24.31 -22.17 6.65
CA ASN A 403 -23.80 -22.60 7.95
C ASN A 403 -24.92 -22.79 8.98
N THR A 404 -25.84 -21.82 9.07
CA THR A 404 -27.03 -21.91 9.95
C THR A 404 -27.88 -23.10 9.61
N PHE A 405 -28.13 -23.36 8.32
CA PHE A 405 -28.89 -24.50 7.85
C PHE A 405 -28.23 -25.84 8.19
N ILE A 406 -26.92 -25.98 7.92
CA ILE A 406 -26.15 -27.18 8.26
C ILE A 406 -26.19 -27.43 9.79
N THR A 407 -25.98 -26.36 10.60
CA THR A 407 -26.02 -26.45 12.07
C THR A 407 -27.45 -26.84 12.57
N ALA A 408 -28.50 -26.36 11.93
CA ALA A 408 -29.86 -26.71 12.29
C ALA A 408 -30.16 -28.18 11.97
N ILE A 409 -29.75 -28.69 10.80
CA ILE A 409 -29.89 -30.11 10.46
C ILE A 409 -29.08 -31.00 11.40
N ASP A 410 -27.83 -30.60 11.70
CA ASP A 410 -26.99 -31.28 12.69
C ASP A 410 -27.69 -31.35 14.04
N GLN A 411 -28.35 -30.26 14.48
CA GLN A 411 -29.12 -30.24 15.73
C GLN A 411 -30.28 -31.23 15.73
N VAL A 412 -31.04 -31.28 14.65
CA VAL A 412 -32.18 -32.21 14.52
C VAL A 412 -31.70 -33.67 14.45
N ALA A 413 -30.63 -33.92 13.68
CA ALA A 413 -30.05 -35.25 13.57
C ALA A 413 -29.52 -35.76 14.92
N VAL A 414 -28.80 -34.93 15.64
CA VAL A 414 -28.29 -35.26 16.97
C VAL A 414 -29.42 -35.41 18.00
N LEU A 415 -30.46 -34.58 17.90
CA LEU A 415 -31.65 -34.71 18.75
C LEU A 415 -32.32 -36.08 18.52
N TRP A 416 -32.55 -36.47 17.27
CA TRP A 416 -33.19 -37.73 16.91
C TRP A 416 -32.35 -38.94 17.33
N LEU A 417 -31.08 -38.99 16.92
CA LEU A 417 -30.23 -40.12 17.20
C LEU A 417 -29.85 -40.22 18.71
N GLY A 418 -29.66 -39.08 19.35
CA GLY A 418 -29.37 -39.01 20.79
C GLY A 418 -30.57 -39.39 21.65
N ALA A 419 -31.80 -39.02 21.23
CA ALA A 419 -33.02 -39.43 21.90
C ALA A 419 -33.21 -40.96 21.83
N ILE A 420 -32.91 -41.59 20.70
CA ILE A 420 -32.95 -43.06 20.56
C ILE A 420 -31.92 -43.69 21.53
N MET A 421 -30.68 -43.15 21.63
CA MET A 421 -29.67 -43.67 22.56
C MET A 421 -30.10 -43.55 24.03
N VAL A 422 -30.85 -42.51 24.38
CA VAL A 422 -31.42 -42.35 25.74
C VAL A 422 -32.55 -43.36 25.96
N ILE A 423 -33.45 -43.58 24.99
CA ILE A 423 -34.53 -44.59 25.09
C ILE A 423 -33.96 -45.99 25.25
N ASP A 424 -32.88 -46.30 24.53
CA ASP A 424 -32.18 -47.59 24.57
C ASP A 424 -31.28 -47.77 25.82
N ASN A 425 -31.31 -46.82 26.76
CA ASN A 425 -30.45 -46.78 27.98
C ASN A 425 -28.95 -46.82 27.72
N ASN A 426 -28.48 -46.43 26.53
CA ASN A 426 -27.08 -46.32 26.18
C ASN A 426 -26.47 -44.99 26.63
N MET A 427 -27.30 -44.00 27.02
CA MET A 427 -26.91 -42.66 27.48
C MET A 427 -27.95 -42.15 28.49
N THR A 428 -27.49 -41.42 29.53
CA THR A 428 -28.39 -40.73 30.46
C THR A 428 -28.96 -39.46 29.82
N LEU A 429 -30.07 -38.93 30.32
CA LEU A 429 -30.64 -37.68 29.88
C LEU A 429 -29.70 -36.52 30.09
N GLY A 430 -29.00 -36.50 31.26
CA GLY A 430 -28.00 -35.46 31.57
C GLY A 430 -26.80 -35.55 30.65
N MET A 431 -26.32 -36.76 30.31
CA MET A 431 -25.24 -36.94 29.34
C MET A 431 -25.67 -36.40 27.95
N PHE A 432 -26.89 -36.62 27.52
CA PHE A 432 -27.39 -36.09 26.27
C PHE A 432 -27.46 -34.57 26.26
N MET A 433 -27.93 -33.97 27.37
CA MET A 433 -27.96 -32.50 27.55
C MET A 433 -26.55 -31.89 27.47
N ALA A 434 -25.58 -32.48 28.17
CA ALA A 434 -24.18 -32.06 28.14
C ALA A 434 -23.56 -32.22 26.73
N PHE A 435 -23.82 -33.35 26.06
CA PHE A 435 -23.41 -33.61 24.69
C PHE A 435 -23.90 -32.52 23.73
N ASN A 436 -25.20 -32.17 23.83
CA ASN A 436 -25.79 -31.14 22.97
C ASN A 436 -25.17 -29.76 23.21
N ALA A 437 -24.82 -29.41 24.47
CA ALA A 437 -24.13 -28.18 24.79
C ALA A 437 -22.69 -28.16 24.21
N TYR A 438 -21.93 -29.26 24.36
CA TYR A 438 -20.59 -29.40 23.76
C TYR A 438 -20.66 -29.37 22.22
N ARG A 439 -21.66 -30.02 21.60
CA ARG A 439 -21.89 -29.99 20.15
C ARG A 439 -22.04 -28.56 19.65
N GLY A 440 -22.89 -27.75 20.31
CA GLY A 440 -23.10 -26.36 19.93
C GLY A 440 -21.80 -25.53 19.97
N GLN A 441 -21.04 -25.69 21.04
CA GLN A 441 -19.73 -25.02 21.18
C GLN A 441 -18.73 -25.50 20.13
N PHE A 442 -18.65 -26.81 19.87
CA PHE A 442 -17.76 -27.40 18.86
C PHE A 442 -18.07 -26.88 17.46
N SER A 443 -19.34 -26.93 17.03
CA SER A 443 -19.75 -26.46 15.71
C SER A 443 -19.42 -25.00 15.49
N GLN A 444 -19.61 -24.15 16.51
CA GLN A 444 -19.29 -22.72 16.44
C GLN A 444 -17.77 -22.49 16.32
N ARG A 445 -16.95 -23.14 17.18
CA ARG A 445 -15.49 -22.99 17.18
C ARG A 445 -14.87 -23.52 15.88
N ALA A 446 -15.31 -24.68 15.43
CA ALA A 446 -14.83 -25.27 14.18
C ALA A 446 -15.18 -24.41 12.96
N SER A 447 -16.40 -23.83 12.90
CA SER A 447 -16.77 -22.88 11.85
C SER A 447 -15.90 -21.62 11.90
N SER A 448 -15.61 -21.07 13.09
CA SER A 448 -14.70 -19.93 13.26
C SER A 448 -13.28 -20.23 12.76
N LEU A 449 -12.78 -21.46 12.98
CA LEU A 449 -11.47 -21.89 12.44
C LEU A 449 -11.45 -21.96 10.91
N VAL A 450 -12.54 -22.45 10.30
CA VAL A 450 -12.67 -22.45 8.84
C VAL A 450 -12.64 -21.02 8.29
N ASP A 451 -13.38 -20.12 8.93
CA ASP A 451 -13.41 -18.71 8.52
C ASP A 451 -12.06 -18.03 8.73
N LEU A 452 -11.34 -18.33 9.81
CA LEU A 452 -9.96 -17.85 10.01
C LEU A 452 -9.03 -18.33 8.89
N CYS A 453 -9.10 -19.61 8.49
CA CYS A 453 -8.30 -20.12 7.38
C CYS A 453 -8.57 -19.34 6.08
N MET A 454 -9.83 -18.93 5.85
CA MET A 454 -10.20 -18.09 4.70
C MET A 454 -9.63 -16.68 4.84
N GLN A 455 -9.74 -16.04 6.02
CA GLN A 455 -9.18 -14.73 6.29
C GLN A 455 -7.66 -14.72 6.08
N LEU A 456 -6.93 -15.71 6.59
CA LEU A 456 -5.48 -15.84 6.40
C LEU A 456 -5.09 -15.96 4.92
N ARG A 457 -5.85 -16.69 4.13
CA ARG A 457 -5.65 -16.76 2.67
C ARG A 457 -5.95 -15.43 1.98
N MET A 458 -6.93 -14.67 2.47
CA MET A 458 -7.28 -13.35 1.93
C MET A 458 -6.23 -12.27 2.27
N LEU A 459 -5.47 -12.45 3.37
CA LEU A 459 -4.38 -11.54 3.71
C LEU A 459 -3.33 -11.42 2.60
N SER A 460 -3.20 -12.42 1.71
CA SER A 460 -2.27 -12.32 0.59
C SER A 460 -2.54 -11.10 -0.30
N LEU A 461 -3.81 -10.66 -0.47
CA LEU A 461 -4.16 -9.47 -1.23
C LEU A 461 -3.62 -8.18 -0.59
N HIS A 462 -3.82 -8.05 0.72
CA HIS A 462 -3.34 -6.90 1.48
C HIS A 462 -1.82 -6.90 1.60
N ASN A 463 -1.23 -8.11 1.70
CA ASN A 463 0.20 -8.30 1.77
C ASN A 463 0.90 -7.91 0.45
N GLU A 464 0.36 -8.28 -0.71
CA GLU A 464 0.86 -7.88 -2.03
C GLU A 464 0.84 -6.35 -2.19
N ARG A 465 -0.19 -5.66 -1.68
CA ARG A 465 -0.30 -4.20 -1.73
C ARG A 465 0.69 -3.49 -0.79
N LEU A 466 0.85 -4.01 0.42
CA LEU A 466 1.76 -3.44 1.42
C LEU A 466 3.23 -3.70 1.04
N SER A 467 3.52 -4.84 0.41
CA SER A 467 4.88 -5.24 0.03
C SER A 467 5.55 -4.22 -0.89
N GLU A 468 4.80 -3.52 -1.73
CA GLU A 468 5.36 -2.47 -2.58
C GLU A 468 5.91 -1.27 -1.80
N ILE A 469 5.32 -0.93 -0.65
CA ILE A 469 5.88 0.11 0.22
C ILE A 469 7.08 -0.47 0.97
N VAL A 470 6.92 -1.62 1.61
CA VAL A 470 7.93 -2.19 2.53
C VAL A 470 9.21 -2.63 1.82
N PHE A 471 9.12 -3.13 0.59
CA PHE A 471 10.30 -3.55 -0.19
C PHE A 471 10.88 -2.46 -1.07
N SER A 472 10.25 -1.28 -1.16
CA SER A 472 10.89 -0.13 -1.80
C SER A 472 12.11 0.28 -0.98
N GLU A 473 13.24 0.47 -1.66
CA GLU A 473 14.49 0.82 -0.99
C GLU A 473 14.42 2.24 -0.47
N PRO A 474 14.65 2.47 0.84
CA PRO A 474 14.74 3.80 1.41
C PRO A 474 16.02 4.50 0.94
N GLU A 475 16.05 5.81 1.03
CA GLU A 475 17.27 6.58 0.86
C GLU A 475 18.30 6.13 1.91
N LYS A 476 19.55 5.95 1.47
CA LYS A 476 20.63 5.54 2.38
C LYS A 476 20.99 6.69 3.31
N GLU A 477 20.68 6.54 4.58
CA GLU A 477 21.13 7.45 5.62
C GLU A 477 22.52 7.05 6.10
N LEU A 478 23.42 8.02 6.14
CA LEU A 478 24.74 7.86 6.74
C LEU A 478 24.79 8.59 8.09
N PRO A 479 25.68 8.17 9.01
CA PRO A 479 25.83 8.85 10.29
C PRO A 479 26.03 10.35 10.11
N ALA A 480 25.42 11.14 11.00
CA ALA A 480 25.48 12.59 10.94
C ALA A 480 26.94 13.08 10.94
N ARG A 481 27.29 13.89 9.95
CA ARG A 481 28.61 14.50 9.80
C ARG A 481 28.43 15.93 9.27
N GLU A 482 29.11 16.89 9.90
CA GLU A 482 29.20 18.21 9.33
C GLU A 482 30.07 18.15 8.07
N VAL A 483 29.48 18.55 6.94
CA VAL A 483 30.11 18.49 5.62
C VAL A 483 30.51 19.87 5.17
N PHE A 484 29.77 20.90 5.55
CA PHE A 484 29.97 22.27 5.11
C PHE A 484 30.33 23.19 6.29
N SER A 485 31.17 24.16 6.03
CA SER A 485 31.44 25.22 7.02
C SER A 485 30.23 26.17 7.08
N PRO A 486 29.70 26.47 8.27
CA PRO A 486 28.65 27.46 8.41
C PRO A 486 29.02 28.81 7.79
N ASP A 487 28.01 29.48 7.17
CA ASP A 487 28.14 30.82 6.60
C ASP A 487 29.17 30.96 5.45
N SER A 488 29.66 29.86 4.86
CA SER A 488 30.52 29.87 3.68
C SER A 488 29.86 29.16 2.51
N GLY A 489 30.00 29.70 1.30
CA GLY A 489 29.56 29.03 0.08
C GLY A 489 30.35 27.75 -0.16
N ALA A 490 29.72 26.70 -0.65
CA ALA A 490 30.36 25.46 -1.05
C ALA A 490 30.40 25.34 -2.58
N LYS A 491 31.46 24.70 -3.10
CA LYS A 491 31.59 24.39 -4.53
C LYS A 491 30.60 23.30 -4.92
N LEU A 492 29.89 23.50 -6.02
CA LEU A 492 29.05 22.47 -6.61
C LEU A 492 29.55 22.11 -8.01
N GLU A 493 29.79 20.84 -8.26
CA GLU A 493 30.30 20.35 -9.53
C GLU A 493 29.45 19.18 -10.04
N VAL A 494 28.99 19.26 -11.27
CA VAL A 494 28.23 18.23 -11.97
C VAL A 494 29.12 17.66 -13.06
N LYS A 495 29.36 16.35 -13.05
CA LYS A 495 30.25 15.67 -14.00
C LYS A 495 29.52 14.62 -14.82
N ASN A 496 29.54 14.79 -16.13
CA ASN A 496 28.99 13.83 -17.11
C ASN A 496 27.56 13.39 -16.76
N LEU A 497 26.75 14.30 -16.22
CA LEU A 497 25.43 14.00 -15.69
C LEU A 497 24.48 13.62 -16.80
N CYS A 498 23.82 12.46 -16.62
CA CYS A 498 22.72 12.00 -17.43
C CYS A 498 21.51 11.72 -16.55
N TYR A 499 20.34 12.12 -16.98
CA TYR A 499 19.10 11.82 -16.29
C TYR A 499 17.97 11.50 -17.27
N GLN A 500 17.27 10.40 -16.95
CA GLN A 500 16.01 10.02 -17.58
C GLN A 500 15.04 9.51 -16.51
N TYR A 501 13.75 9.81 -16.65
CA TYR A 501 12.73 9.40 -15.66
C TYR A 501 12.49 7.90 -15.63
N ASP A 502 12.68 7.24 -16.78
CA ASP A 502 12.53 5.81 -16.93
C ASP A 502 13.34 5.30 -18.17
N PRO A 503 13.63 3.99 -18.24
CA PRO A 503 14.38 3.40 -19.35
C PRO A 503 13.71 3.51 -20.73
N PHE A 504 12.43 3.90 -20.77
CA PHE A 504 11.64 4.00 -22.00
C PHE A 504 11.57 5.42 -22.55
N SER A 505 11.86 6.42 -21.72
CA SER A 505 11.86 7.84 -22.10
C SER A 505 13.23 8.25 -22.66
N GLN A 506 13.22 9.32 -23.45
CA GLN A 506 14.47 9.94 -23.88
C GLN A 506 15.15 10.61 -22.69
N PRO A 507 16.51 10.63 -22.65
CA PRO A 507 17.23 11.39 -21.64
C PRO A 507 16.87 12.87 -21.70
N ILE A 508 16.63 13.46 -20.54
CA ILE A 508 16.35 14.90 -20.42
C ILE A 508 17.61 15.69 -20.71
N PHE A 509 18.73 15.23 -20.16
CA PHE A 509 20.08 15.74 -20.45
C PHE A 509 21.08 14.59 -20.43
N SER A 510 22.16 14.73 -21.23
CA SER A 510 23.23 13.75 -21.34
C SER A 510 24.58 14.48 -21.32
N ASN A 511 25.56 13.89 -20.64
CA ASN A 511 26.92 14.40 -20.51
C ASN A 511 26.99 15.88 -20.05
N LEU A 512 26.07 16.29 -19.18
CA LEU A 512 26.04 17.65 -18.68
C LEU A 512 27.18 17.86 -17.67
N ASN A 513 27.94 18.94 -17.89
CA ASN A 513 29.01 19.36 -16.99
C ASN A 513 28.78 20.81 -16.58
N ILE A 514 28.70 21.05 -15.27
CA ILE A 514 28.51 22.40 -14.68
C ILE A 514 29.37 22.49 -13.44
N THR A 515 30.11 23.59 -13.29
CA THR A 515 30.83 23.92 -12.08
C THR A 515 30.30 25.25 -11.57
N VAL A 516 29.99 25.33 -10.29
CA VAL A 516 29.57 26.54 -9.57
C VAL A 516 30.59 26.77 -8.45
N GLU A 517 31.25 27.90 -8.45
CA GLU A 517 32.27 28.23 -7.47
C GLU A 517 31.66 28.66 -6.12
N PRO A 518 32.38 28.56 -4.99
CA PRO A 518 31.89 28.99 -3.69
C PRO A 518 31.42 30.45 -3.70
N GLY A 519 30.15 30.68 -3.26
CA GLY A 519 29.56 32.02 -3.22
C GLY A 519 29.03 32.53 -4.57
N GLU A 520 29.27 31.83 -5.69
CA GLU A 520 28.75 32.18 -7.02
C GLU A 520 27.23 32.03 -7.11
N SER A 521 26.61 32.99 -7.80
CA SER A 521 25.20 32.92 -8.16
C SER A 521 25.03 32.55 -9.63
N VAL A 522 24.38 31.40 -9.90
CA VAL A 522 24.19 30.89 -11.26
C VAL A 522 22.70 30.86 -11.58
N ALA A 523 22.30 31.50 -12.67
CA ALA A 523 20.95 31.40 -13.21
C ALA A 523 20.86 30.30 -14.30
N LEU A 524 19.95 29.37 -14.14
CA LEU A 524 19.61 28.35 -15.13
C LEU A 524 18.44 28.86 -15.98
N ILE A 525 18.67 29.03 -17.28
CA ILE A 525 17.65 29.48 -18.22
C ILE A 525 17.40 28.45 -19.33
N GLY A 526 16.36 28.68 -20.11
CA GLY A 526 15.98 27.84 -21.26
C GLY A 526 14.46 27.72 -21.41
N PRO A 527 13.96 27.16 -22.51
CA PRO A 527 12.54 27.00 -22.73
C PRO A 527 11.86 26.09 -21.70
N SER A 528 10.52 26.21 -21.59
CA SER A 528 9.75 25.31 -20.71
C SER A 528 9.93 23.86 -21.19
N GLY A 529 10.08 22.93 -20.24
CA GLY A 529 10.27 21.51 -20.54
C GLY A 529 11.72 21.09 -20.90
N VAL A 530 12.69 22.01 -20.90
CA VAL A 530 14.11 21.67 -21.18
C VAL A 530 14.77 20.84 -20.06
N GLY A 531 14.18 20.80 -18.85
CA GLY A 531 14.69 20.03 -17.71
C GLY A 531 15.31 20.85 -16.59
N LYS A 532 15.09 22.19 -16.50
CA LYS A 532 15.63 23.06 -15.44
C LYS A 532 15.31 22.59 -14.04
N THR A 533 14.03 22.40 -13.72
CA THR A 533 13.54 21.89 -12.43
C THR A 533 14.09 20.49 -12.13
N THR A 534 14.17 19.63 -13.16
CA THR A 534 14.73 18.28 -13.01
C THR A 534 16.21 18.34 -12.65
N LEU A 535 16.99 19.18 -13.34
CA LEU A 535 18.40 19.39 -13.03
C LEU A 535 18.58 19.91 -11.61
N LEU A 536 17.80 20.89 -11.21
CA LEU A 536 17.83 21.42 -9.84
C LEU A 536 17.50 20.34 -8.81
N LYS A 537 16.46 19.52 -9.04
CA LYS A 537 16.13 18.38 -8.17
C LYS A 537 17.25 17.34 -8.08
N VAL A 538 17.99 17.09 -9.16
CA VAL A 538 19.16 16.20 -9.13
C VAL A 538 20.31 16.84 -8.36
N MET A 539 20.61 18.12 -8.58
CA MET A 539 21.69 18.83 -7.88
C MET A 539 21.41 18.95 -6.37
N CYS A 540 20.17 19.14 -5.94
CA CYS A 540 19.82 19.15 -4.52
C CYS A 540 19.63 17.76 -3.90
N GLY A 541 19.90 16.69 -4.66
CA GLY A 541 19.84 15.31 -4.17
C GLY A 541 18.43 14.78 -3.93
N LEU A 542 17.37 15.35 -4.53
CA LEU A 542 16.00 14.84 -4.48
C LEU A 542 15.75 13.76 -5.51
N LEU A 543 16.49 13.77 -6.62
CA LEU A 543 16.47 12.75 -7.67
C LEU A 543 17.87 12.20 -7.87
N SER A 544 17.99 10.89 -7.99
CA SER A 544 19.27 10.24 -8.27
C SER A 544 19.56 10.26 -9.76
N PRO A 545 20.78 10.64 -10.21
CA PRO A 545 21.15 10.63 -11.62
C PRO A 545 21.13 9.20 -12.19
N THR A 546 20.89 9.08 -13.49
CA THR A 546 21.00 7.80 -14.20
C THR A 546 22.47 7.40 -14.38
N SER A 547 23.32 8.38 -14.66
CA SER A 547 24.79 8.24 -14.69
C SER A 547 25.44 9.60 -14.47
N GLY A 548 26.75 9.60 -14.15
CA GLY A 548 27.48 10.81 -13.76
C GLY A 548 27.33 11.13 -12.28
N ASP A 549 28.04 12.13 -11.80
CA ASP A 549 28.17 12.46 -10.39
C ASP A 549 27.85 13.93 -10.11
N VAL A 550 27.28 14.17 -8.93
CA VAL A 550 27.15 15.50 -8.33
C VAL A 550 28.10 15.57 -7.15
N LEU A 551 29.02 16.51 -7.17
CA LEU A 551 30.03 16.70 -6.16
C LEU A 551 29.81 18.02 -5.42
N ALA A 552 29.89 17.97 -4.10
CA ALA A 552 29.90 19.14 -3.24
C ALA A 552 31.28 19.21 -2.53
N ASP A 553 32.01 20.31 -2.69
CA ASP A 553 33.40 20.47 -2.25
C ASP A 553 34.30 19.28 -2.63
N ASN A 554 34.17 18.82 -3.90
CA ASN A 554 34.86 17.66 -4.49
C ASN A 554 34.48 16.29 -3.91
N LEU A 555 33.46 16.21 -3.06
CA LEU A 555 32.93 14.97 -2.51
C LEU A 555 31.60 14.62 -3.18
N ASP A 556 31.44 13.38 -3.59
CA ASP A 556 30.20 12.87 -4.15
C ASP A 556 29.07 12.90 -3.09
N ILE A 557 27.94 13.54 -3.42
CA ILE A 557 26.79 13.69 -2.50
C ILE A 557 26.25 12.34 -2.03
N THR A 558 26.38 11.30 -2.83
CA THR A 558 25.94 9.94 -2.47
C THR A 558 26.87 9.31 -1.42
N LYS A 559 28.19 9.65 -1.45
CA LYS A 559 29.20 9.20 -0.48
C LYS A 559 29.17 10.03 0.81
N ILE A 560 28.77 11.28 0.72
CA ILE A 560 28.50 12.13 1.89
C ILE A 560 27.28 11.60 2.65
N GLY A 561 26.29 11.07 1.92
CA GLY A 561 24.94 10.75 2.38
C GLY A 561 24.00 11.90 2.14
N LEU A 562 22.86 11.60 1.49
CA LEU A 562 21.88 12.63 1.12
C LEU A 562 21.32 13.39 2.33
N ASN A 563 21.18 12.72 3.49
CA ASN A 563 20.79 13.35 4.74
C ASN A 563 21.78 14.44 5.19
N ASN A 564 23.10 14.14 5.17
CA ASN A 564 24.16 15.09 5.55
C ASN A 564 24.28 16.22 4.52
N TYR A 565 24.19 15.92 3.23
CA TYR A 565 24.20 16.91 2.17
C TYR A 565 23.04 17.92 2.31
N ARG A 566 21.82 17.42 2.55
CA ARG A 566 20.63 18.25 2.73
C ARG A 566 20.63 19.06 4.03
N GLN A 567 21.44 18.71 5.03
CA GLN A 567 21.61 19.55 6.23
C GLN A 567 22.32 20.86 5.92
N GLY A 568 23.31 20.84 5.03
CA GLY A 568 24.06 22.03 4.62
C GLY A 568 23.51 22.72 3.37
N THR A 569 22.41 22.25 2.82
CA THR A 569 21.76 22.86 1.65
C THR A 569 20.31 23.22 1.95
N ALA A 570 19.78 24.19 1.22
CA ALA A 570 18.35 24.50 1.25
C ALA A 570 17.78 24.58 -0.17
N CYS A 571 16.53 24.20 -0.31
CA CYS A 571 15.84 24.20 -1.58
C CYS A 571 14.47 24.86 -1.42
N VAL A 572 14.13 25.76 -2.34
CA VAL A 572 12.79 26.34 -2.48
C VAL A 572 12.26 25.91 -3.86
N LEU A 573 11.36 24.95 -3.87
CA LEU A 573 10.77 24.40 -5.09
C LEU A 573 9.52 25.20 -5.50
N GLN A 574 9.15 25.14 -6.77
CA GLN A 574 7.95 25.79 -7.31
C GLN A 574 6.67 25.37 -6.60
N GLU A 575 6.56 24.07 -6.22
CA GLU A 575 5.38 23.50 -5.58
C GLU A 575 5.48 23.38 -4.05
N ASP A 576 6.47 24.05 -3.43
CA ASP A 576 6.65 23.99 -1.98
C ASP A 576 5.42 24.47 -1.21
N ARG A 577 5.21 23.87 -0.04
CA ARG A 577 4.02 24.11 0.78
C ARG A 577 4.37 24.47 2.22
N LEU A 578 3.52 25.27 2.81
CA LEU A 578 3.52 25.47 4.25
C LEU A 578 2.73 24.35 4.92
N PHE A 579 3.19 23.92 6.07
CA PHE A 579 2.49 22.95 6.90
C PHE A 579 1.59 23.64 7.90
N SER A 580 0.58 22.92 8.39
CA SER A 580 -0.27 23.42 9.48
C SER A 580 0.58 23.60 10.74
N GLY A 581 0.54 24.78 11.32
CA GLY A 581 1.35 25.21 12.46
C GLY A 581 1.52 26.71 12.48
N SER A 582 2.28 27.25 13.43
CA SER A 582 2.57 28.69 13.50
C SER A 582 3.51 29.13 12.37
N LEU A 583 3.64 30.43 12.17
CA LEU A 583 4.67 31.00 11.28
C LEU A 583 6.08 30.73 11.81
N ILE A 584 6.26 30.70 13.13
CA ILE A 584 7.53 30.28 13.75
C ILE A 584 7.88 28.85 13.34
N ASP A 585 6.94 27.89 13.51
CA ASP A 585 7.15 26.50 13.14
C ASP A 585 7.54 26.38 11.67
N ASN A 586 6.81 27.09 10.82
CA ASN A 586 7.05 27.06 9.38
C ASN A 586 8.39 27.67 8.98
N ILE A 587 8.86 28.75 9.61
CA ILE A 587 10.16 29.38 9.30
C ILE A 587 11.30 28.55 9.91
N SER A 588 11.16 28.10 11.14
CA SER A 588 12.18 27.30 11.83
C SER A 588 12.31 25.86 11.30
N GLY A 589 11.38 25.42 10.46
CA GLY A 589 11.30 24.03 9.98
C GLY A 589 10.90 23.07 11.09
N PHE A 590 10.02 23.48 12.01
CA PHE A 590 9.47 22.68 13.11
C PHE A 590 10.55 22.21 14.10
N GLN A 591 11.57 23.04 14.36
CA GLN A 591 12.55 22.77 15.41
C GLN A 591 11.96 23.01 16.80
N ASP A 592 12.14 22.07 17.75
CA ASP A 592 11.60 22.16 19.10
C ASP A 592 12.06 23.43 19.88
N ASN A 593 13.29 23.90 19.61
CA ASN A 593 13.87 25.10 20.24
C ASN A 593 14.22 26.12 19.15
N ALA A 594 13.22 26.69 18.50
CA ALA A 594 13.45 27.71 17.48
C ALA A 594 14.04 28.99 18.10
N ASP A 595 15.11 29.52 17.47
CA ASP A 595 15.69 30.82 17.80
C ASP A 595 14.78 31.91 17.20
N LEU A 596 13.97 32.56 18.04
CA LEU A 596 13.00 33.58 17.65
C LEU A 596 13.65 34.80 17.03
N ASP A 597 14.82 35.22 17.57
CA ASP A 597 15.53 36.38 17.05
C ASP A 597 16.02 36.10 15.63
N PHE A 598 16.54 34.88 15.40
CA PHE A 598 16.98 34.48 14.06
C PHE A 598 15.80 34.23 13.10
N VAL A 599 14.64 33.74 13.58
CA VAL A 599 13.40 33.68 12.79
C VAL A 599 13.00 35.08 12.32
N MET A 600 13.01 36.05 13.24
CA MET A 600 12.67 37.44 12.91
C MET A 600 13.70 38.08 11.95
N GLU A 601 14.97 37.77 12.10
CA GLU A 601 16.02 38.22 11.17
C GLU A 601 15.80 37.66 9.77
N CYS A 602 15.56 36.36 9.63
CA CYS A 602 15.26 35.74 8.33
C CYS A 602 14.01 36.35 7.68
N ALA A 603 12.97 36.62 8.47
CA ALA A 603 11.75 37.26 7.99
C ALA A 603 12.00 38.71 7.53
N LYS A 604 12.87 39.47 8.21
CA LYS A 604 13.28 40.81 7.79
C LYS A 604 14.06 40.76 6.48
N ARG A 605 15.00 39.84 6.33
CA ARG A 605 15.76 39.62 5.08
C ARG A 605 14.84 39.28 3.89
N CYS A 606 13.74 38.60 4.14
CA CYS A 606 12.72 38.28 3.14
C CYS A 606 11.62 39.31 2.99
N ASN A 607 11.74 40.49 3.62
CA ASN A 607 10.77 41.58 3.59
C ASN A 607 9.33 41.16 3.92
N ILE A 608 9.17 40.27 4.91
CA ILE A 608 7.87 39.74 5.37
C ILE A 608 7.58 40.08 6.85
N HIS A 609 8.59 40.53 7.62
CA HIS A 609 8.49 40.80 9.04
C HIS A 609 7.34 41.77 9.38
N ASP A 610 7.27 42.91 8.70
CA ASP A 610 6.27 43.96 8.97
C ASP A 610 4.85 43.49 8.65
N GLU A 611 4.68 42.61 7.68
CA GLU A 611 3.40 41.99 7.36
C GLU A 611 2.99 40.98 8.42
N ILE A 612 3.94 40.16 8.90
CA ILE A 612 3.69 39.22 9.98
C ILE A 612 3.28 39.98 11.26
N MET A 613 3.98 41.06 11.60
CA MET A 613 3.64 41.87 12.78
C MET A 613 2.26 42.56 12.71
N LYS A 614 1.71 42.74 11.53
CA LYS A 614 0.34 43.24 11.30
C LYS A 614 -0.72 42.15 11.45
N MET A 615 -0.35 40.90 11.46
CA MET A 615 -1.29 39.79 11.70
C MET A 615 -1.74 39.76 13.17
N PRO A 616 -2.96 39.37 13.47
CA PRO A 616 -3.51 39.45 14.84
C PRO A 616 -2.67 38.74 15.89
N MET A 617 -1.96 37.63 15.52
CA MET A 617 -1.11 36.84 16.41
C MET A 617 0.38 36.95 16.05
N GLY A 618 0.78 37.86 15.15
CA GLY A 618 2.15 38.01 14.72
C GLY A 618 2.75 36.69 14.26
N TYR A 619 3.90 36.33 14.79
CA TYR A 619 4.60 35.08 14.46
C TYR A 619 3.88 33.81 14.94
N GLU A 620 2.98 33.89 15.94
CA GLU A 620 2.15 32.79 16.40
C GLU A 620 0.91 32.57 15.51
N THR A 621 0.78 33.33 14.43
CA THR A 621 -0.32 33.16 13.46
C THR A 621 -0.30 31.74 12.90
N ILE A 622 -1.40 31.03 13.09
CA ILE A 622 -1.55 29.66 12.61
C ILE A 622 -1.83 29.67 11.09
N VAL A 623 -1.00 28.99 10.37
CA VAL A 623 -1.18 28.69 8.95
C VAL A 623 -2.10 27.50 8.82
N GLY A 624 -3.21 27.64 8.11
CA GLY A 624 -4.12 26.52 7.83
C GLY A 624 -3.49 25.46 6.92
N GLU A 625 -4.22 24.36 6.74
CA GLU A 625 -3.77 23.29 5.84
C GLU A 625 -3.39 23.82 4.45
N LEU A 626 -2.25 23.40 3.94
CA LEU A 626 -1.71 23.77 2.63
C LEU A 626 -1.44 25.27 2.44
N GLY A 627 -1.33 26.07 3.54
CA GLY A 627 -1.05 27.49 3.48
C GLY A 627 -2.30 28.37 3.34
N LEU A 628 -3.46 27.87 3.72
CA LEU A 628 -4.71 28.68 3.74
C LEU A 628 -4.56 29.90 4.63
N GLY A 629 -5.00 31.06 4.13
CA GLY A 629 -4.94 32.35 4.83
C GLY A 629 -3.69 33.19 4.53
N ILE A 630 -2.73 32.67 3.77
CA ILE A 630 -1.50 33.36 3.35
C ILE A 630 -1.54 33.63 1.85
N SER A 631 -1.20 34.85 1.41
CA SER A 631 -1.13 35.16 -0.02
C SER A 631 0.04 34.44 -0.69
N GLY A 632 -0.03 34.25 -2.03
CA GLY A 632 1.03 33.57 -2.80
C GLY A 632 2.42 34.19 -2.61
N GLY A 633 2.49 35.54 -2.62
CA GLY A 633 3.74 36.26 -2.38
C GLY A 633 4.24 36.18 -0.93
N GLN A 634 3.33 36.22 0.05
CA GLN A 634 3.69 35.95 1.45
C GLN A 634 4.22 34.52 1.64
N LYS A 635 3.52 33.52 1.05
CA LYS A 635 3.94 32.14 1.07
C LYS A 635 5.36 31.96 0.53
N GLN A 636 5.69 32.53 -0.63
CA GLN A 636 7.03 32.45 -1.20
C GLN A 636 8.08 33.06 -0.28
N ARG A 637 7.80 34.25 0.29
CA ARG A 637 8.74 34.92 1.22
C ARG A 637 8.96 34.11 2.51
N ILE A 638 7.92 33.45 3.04
CA ILE A 638 8.04 32.56 4.20
C ILE A 638 8.87 31.31 3.84
N LEU A 639 8.69 30.73 2.66
CA LEU A 639 9.48 29.58 2.20
C LEU A 639 10.96 29.94 2.00
N ILE A 640 11.26 31.15 1.49
CA ILE A 640 12.63 31.65 1.41
C ILE A 640 13.21 31.87 2.82
N ALA A 641 12.44 32.46 3.76
CA ALA A 641 12.86 32.63 5.15
C ALA A 641 13.15 31.29 5.82
N ARG A 642 12.34 30.25 5.59
CA ARG A 642 12.58 28.86 6.01
C ARG A 642 13.92 28.33 5.47
N ALA A 643 14.21 28.56 4.19
CA ALA A 643 15.44 28.14 3.57
C ALA A 643 16.66 28.85 4.19
N LEU A 644 16.57 30.17 4.46
CA LEU A 644 17.63 30.95 5.09
C LEU A 644 17.84 30.60 6.56
N TYR A 645 16.79 30.23 7.31
CA TYR A 645 16.89 29.81 8.70
C TYR A 645 17.81 28.59 8.88
N ARG A 646 17.93 27.76 7.85
CA ARG A 646 18.82 26.59 7.86
C ARG A 646 20.31 26.93 7.71
N LYS A 647 20.67 28.19 7.46
CA LYS A 647 22.05 28.67 7.20
C LYS A 647 22.76 27.83 6.13
N PRO A 648 22.19 27.70 4.92
CA PRO A 648 22.72 26.79 3.91
C PRO A 648 24.02 27.33 3.30
N SER A 649 24.95 26.39 2.98
CA SER A 649 26.13 26.71 2.15
C SER A 649 25.76 26.77 0.66
N ILE A 650 24.70 26.03 0.24
CA ILE A 650 24.17 26.07 -1.13
C ILE A 650 22.65 26.26 -1.07
N LEU A 651 22.15 27.26 -1.78
CA LEU A 651 20.72 27.57 -1.89
C LEU A 651 20.24 27.31 -3.31
N PHE A 652 19.25 26.43 -3.44
CA PHE A 652 18.55 26.12 -4.68
C PHE A 652 17.21 26.83 -4.71
N MET A 653 16.88 27.52 -5.81
CA MET A 653 15.62 28.24 -5.98
C MET A 653 15.01 27.94 -7.34
N ASP A 654 13.82 27.32 -7.34
CA ASP A 654 13.05 27.03 -8.55
C ASP A 654 11.84 27.98 -8.66
N GLU A 655 11.98 29.03 -9.47
CA GLU A 655 10.97 30.06 -9.65
C GLU A 655 10.45 30.67 -8.33
N ALA A 656 11.29 30.70 -7.29
CA ALA A 656 10.92 31.08 -5.93
C ALA A 656 10.40 32.52 -5.78
N THR A 657 10.61 33.37 -6.78
CA THR A 657 10.18 34.78 -6.80
C THR A 657 9.04 35.06 -7.80
N SER A 658 8.47 34.03 -8.44
CA SER A 658 7.50 34.18 -9.53
C SER A 658 6.20 34.91 -9.14
N HIS A 659 5.76 34.81 -7.88
CA HIS A 659 4.55 35.46 -7.36
C HIS A 659 4.84 36.77 -6.63
N LEU A 660 6.08 37.28 -6.67
CA LEU A 660 6.47 38.53 -6.05
C LEU A 660 6.32 39.70 -7.03
N ASP A 661 6.01 40.86 -6.48
CA ASP A 661 6.14 42.13 -7.19
C ASP A 661 7.62 42.50 -7.32
N LEU A 662 7.94 43.34 -8.31
CA LEU A 662 9.33 43.73 -8.64
C LEU A 662 10.10 44.35 -7.45
N LYS A 663 9.39 45.08 -6.58
CA LYS A 663 9.97 45.72 -5.41
C LYS A 663 10.42 44.70 -4.38
N ASN A 664 9.55 43.74 -4.00
CA ASN A 664 9.87 42.68 -3.06
C ASN A 664 10.92 41.76 -3.63
N GLU A 665 10.87 41.41 -4.92
CA GLU A 665 11.87 40.62 -5.60
C GLU A 665 13.26 41.28 -5.53
N SER A 666 13.37 42.58 -5.80
CA SER A 666 14.67 43.27 -5.75
C SER A 666 15.24 43.33 -4.34
N VAL A 667 14.45 43.56 -3.30
CA VAL A 667 14.88 43.58 -1.90
C VAL A 667 15.39 42.20 -1.47
N ILE A 668 14.67 41.14 -1.82
CA ILE A 668 15.04 39.76 -1.49
C ILE A 668 16.32 39.37 -2.21
N ASN A 669 16.42 39.62 -3.51
CA ASN A 669 17.62 39.34 -4.29
C ASN A 669 18.81 40.06 -3.73
N GLN A 670 18.69 41.33 -3.36
CA GLN A 670 19.76 42.10 -2.74
C GLN A 670 20.16 41.55 -1.35
N SER A 671 19.15 41.19 -0.52
CA SER A 671 19.39 40.61 0.81
C SER A 671 20.12 39.27 0.73
N ILE A 672 19.72 38.40 -0.22
CA ILE A 672 20.35 37.09 -0.41
C ILE A 672 21.72 37.24 -1.06
N SER A 673 21.90 38.24 -1.95
CA SER A 673 23.22 38.51 -2.58
C SER A 673 24.30 38.99 -1.60
N ALA A 674 23.88 39.58 -0.48
CA ALA A 674 24.78 39.98 0.60
C ALA A 674 25.29 38.78 1.41
N LEU A 675 24.72 37.57 1.25
CA LEU A 675 25.15 36.35 1.90
C LEU A 675 26.20 35.65 1.02
N SER A 676 27.31 35.21 1.64
CA SER A 676 28.38 34.48 0.96
C SER A 676 28.04 33.01 0.68
N ILE A 677 26.82 32.73 0.24
CA ILE A 677 26.32 31.38 -0.06
C ILE A 677 26.26 31.13 -1.57
N THR A 678 26.55 29.91 -1.98
CA THR A 678 26.41 29.49 -3.38
C THR A 678 24.92 29.39 -3.76
N ARG A 679 24.55 29.93 -4.93
CA ARG A 679 23.15 30.01 -5.35
C ARG A 679 22.92 29.43 -6.74
N ILE A 680 21.94 28.57 -6.87
CA ILE A 680 21.49 28.04 -8.15
C ILE A 680 20.01 28.41 -8.32
N ILE A 681 19.69 29.23 -9.31
CA ILE A 681 18.38 29.83 -9.49
C ILE A 681 17.84 29.45 -10.85
N VAL A 682 16.68 28.79 -10.89
CA VAL A 682 15.90 28.66 -12.14
C VAL A 682 15.08 29.94 -12.30
N ALA A 683 15.39 30.71 -13.33
CA ALA A 683 14.79 32.02 -13.53
C ALA A 683 14.16 32.16 -14.93
N HIS A 684 13.02 32.84 -14.95
CA HIS A 684 12.32 33.27 -16.17
C HIS A 684 12.24 34.79 -16.27
N ARG A 685 12.42 35.50 -15.16
CA ARG A 685 12.32 36.97 -15.11
C ARG A 685 13.68 37.60 -15.40
N PRO A 686 13.71 38.63 -16.27
CA PRO A 686 14.96 39.35 -16.59
C PRO A 686 15.66 39.96 -15.35
N SER A 687 14.88 40.41 -14.35
CA SER A 687 15.41 40.94 -13.09
C SER A 687 16.21 39.92 -12.29
N THR A 688 15.67 38.71 -12.16
CA THR A 688 16.35 37.61 -11.45
C THR A 688 17.58 37.11 -12.23
N ILE A 689 17.48 37.04 -13.56
CA ILE A 689 18.61 36.63 -14.43
C ILE A 689 19.76 37.67 -14.31
N ALA A 690 19.42 38.93 -14.32
CA ALA A 690 20.41 40.03 -14.19
C ALA A 690 21.10 40.10 -12.79
N SER A 691 20.50 39.51 -11.76
CA SER A 691 21.04 39.45 -10.41
C SER A 691 22.01 38.30 -10.19
N ALA A 692 22.17 37.41 -11.16
CA ALA A 692 23.11 36.28 -11.10
C ALA A 692 24.46 36.69 -11.70
N ASP A 693 25.55 36.13 -11.12
CA ASP A 693 26.92 36.37 -11.60
C ASP A 693 27.17 35.71 -12.94
N ARG A 694 26.50 34.56 -13.19
CA ARG A 694 26.61 33.78 -14.44
C ARG A 694 25.29 33.18 -14.84
N VAL A 695 25.08 33.08 -16.16
CA VAL A 695 23.88 32.48 -16.74
C VAL A 695 24.28 31.23 -17.53
N ILE A 696 23.57 30.14 -17.30
CA ILE A 696 23.70 28.87 -18.04
C ILE A 696 22.41 28.60 -18.81
N ASP A 697 22.53 28.58 -20.14
CA ASP A 697 21.41 28.24 -21.02
C ASP A 697 21.43 26.75 -21.36
N LEU A 698 20.45 26.00 -20.79
CA LEU A 698 20.33 24.57 -20.99
C LEU A 698 19.88 24.20 -22.41
N SER A 699 19.40 25.15 -23.22
CA SER A 699 19.06 24.86 -24.63
C SER A 699 20.30 24.62 -25.49
N GLN A 700 21.44 25.22 -25.13
CA GLN A 700 22.71 25.10 -25.83
C GLN A 700 23.54 23.88 -25.40
N THR A 701 23.21 23.28 -24.24
CA THR A 701 23.92 22.13 -23.67
C THR A 701 23.37 20.78 -24.12
N LYS A 702 22.24 20.75 -24.85
CA LYS A 702 21.76 19.52 -25.50
C LYS A 702 22.71 19.15 -26.66
N THR A 703 23.72 18.37 -26.37
CA THR A 703 24.38 17.57 -27.40
C THR A 703 23.34 16.63 -27.96
N LEU A 704 22.93 16.85 -29.20
CA LEU A 704 21.97 16.00 -29.94
C LEU A 704 22.38 14.54 -29.74
N ALA A 705 21.54 13.75 -29.09
CA ALA A 705 21.66 12.31 -29.13
C ALA A 705 21.60 11.91 -30.62
N PRO A 706 22.48 11.05 -31.12
CA PRO A 706 22.38 10.56 -32.49
C PRO A 706 21.02 9.88 -32.66
N ALA A 707 20.36 10.20 -33.77
CA ALA A 707 19.02 9.76 -34.17
C ALA A 707 18.89 8.22 -34.25
#